data_d79a317543654b6af8bd54d1f5aceeaf
#
_entry.id   d79a317543654b6af8bd54d1f5aceeaf
#
_cell.length_a   1.000
_cell.length_b   1.000
_cell.length_c   1.000
_cell.angle_alpha   90.00
_cell.angle_beta   90.00
_cell.angle_gamma   90.00
#
_symmetry.space_group_name_H-M   'P 1'
#
loop_
_entity.id
_entity.type
_entity.pdbx_description
1 polymer ?
#
loop_
_entity_poly.entity_id
_entity_poly.type
_entity_poly.pdbx_seq_one_letter_code
_entity_poly.pdbx_strand_id
1 'polypeptide(L)'
;MDMNKGYGMRTSLFRSAVILLATGLSTTAVRAVQNKPTIPGSALDLIPLPRHVTAYAAKWHLPATIRVFTENSAQRNVGLFLQRFLKARGIIVKFAKGGPAQITLSTTAHDMRLGREGYRLRISSHGAALSANTSQGLFYALQTFEQLFNPAKLTDNAIHEVSISDSPRYRWRGILLDCSRHFFPVPVVKKFIRVAAHYKLNVFHWHLTDDQGWRIEIPQYPRLTKIGAWRAGTEMHINPADIDHKRYGGFYTDAQIRQIVAYAQRRYVTVVPEIDIPGHCTAALAAYPWLAAAKGPFQVRQTWGISNVPLNPSARTFHFLKTVFGDLVTLFPGKYIHLGGDEVSLKAMDVWAHDPAAEKLMQQYHWSAEKLHDYFPATMARFLASKGRRAVVWNDVPAIGLPKGTAVECWNSSRVVNQDARLGHDVIVADESRLYFNFCAGDPKYEPHPVGGIDTLRETYDFNPSSLLPASLRPRLLGAEGCLWSEAIPTAHHLFYQLLPREMALAEISWTPLKEQHYSDFVKRTARQYLWLRANHYNFRIPPPSFHFTDNGGRFTTTRDPSHNALDIQCALPAALVHITDPVPGAVIYYTLNGLIPNRKSMRYASPIQVQGVPGKSVVVRSVAIDTFGQSSAPSKLLVQLKRQP
;
A
#
# COMPACT_ATOMS: atom_id res chain seq x y z
N MET A 1 6.67 77.58 -28.75
CA MET A 1 5.66 77.65 -29.82
C MET A 1 4.82 76.42 -29.64
N ASP A 2 3.80 76.52 -28.82
CA ASP A 2 2.41 76.83 -29.13
C ASP A 2 1.81 75.92 -30.22
N MET A 3 0.88 75.06 -29.95
CA MET A 3 -0.50 75.35 -29.63
C MET A 3 -1.30 74.08 -29.33
N ASN A 4 -1.97 74.11 -28.27
CA ASN A 4 -3.26 73.52 -27.90
C ASN A 4 -4.26 73.30 -29.05
N LYS A 5 -4.91 72.08 -29.08
CA LYS A 5 -6.36 71.99 -29.39
C LYS A 5 -6.88 70.64 -28.85
N GLY A 6 -7.74 70.74 -27.87
CA GLY A 6 -8.50 69.63 -27.32
C GLY A 6 -9.67 69.22 -28.22
N TYR A 7 -10.05 67.96 -28.10
CA TYR A 7 -11.41 67.49 -28.44
C TYR A 7 -11.89 66.55 -27.33
N GLY A 8 -12.97 66.96 -26.75
CA GLY A 8 -13.70 66.20 -25.75
C GLY A 8 -14.34 64.96 -26.36
N MET A 9 -14.21 63.85 -25.64
CA MET A 9 -14.97 62.65 -25.94
C MET A 9 -15.83 62.25 -24.73
N ARG A 10 -17.10 62.16 -24.97
CA ARG A 10 -18.16 61.77 -24.05
C ARG A 10 -17.90 60.41 -23.44
N THR A 11 -17.90 60.35 -22.14
CA THR A 11 -17.97 59.13 -21.34
C THR A 11 -19.35 58.53 -21.43
N SER A 12 -19.53 57.42 -22.17
CA SER A 12 -20.71 56.57 -22.06
C SER A 12 -20.49 55.55 -20.94
N LEU A 13 -21.18 55.72 -19.85
CA LEU A 13 -21.28 54.77 -18.74
C LEU A 13 -22.06 53.53 -19.20
N PHE A 14 -21.38 52.44 -19.54
CA PHE A 14 -21.98 51.11 -19.54
C PHE A 14 -21.91 50.56 -18.12
N ARG A 15 -22.99 50.63 -17.40
CA ARG A 15 -23.21 49.89 -16.17
C ARG A 15 -23.46 48.42 -16.55
N SER A 16 -22.44 47.59 -16.44
CA SER A 16 -22.63 46.14 -16.42
C SER A 16 -23.19 45.76 -15.06
N ALA A 17 -24.46 45.41 -15.02
CA ALA A 17 -25.09 44.81 -13.86
C ALA A 17 -24.54 43.40 -13.68
N VAL A 18 -23.62 43.22 -12.72
CA VAL A 18 -23.26 41.92 -12.20
C VAL A 18 -24.44 41.45 -11.36
N ILE A 19 -25.25 40.55 -11.90
CA ILE A 19 -26.26 39.82 -11.14
C ILE A 19 -25.51 38.87 -10.20
N LEU A 20 -25.25 39.30 -8.97
CA LEU A 20 -24.94 38.43 -7.83
C LEU A 20 -26.21 37.64 -7.51
N LEU A 21 -26.33 36.43 -8.03
CA LEU A 21 -27.19 35.42 -7.46
C LEU A 21 -26.58 35.00 -6.10
N ALA A 22 -26.84 35.82 -5.08
CA ALA A 22 -26.67 35.43 -3.70
C ALA A 22 -27.68 34.31 -3.42
N THR A 23 -27.21 33.05 -3.48
CA THR A 23 -27.95 31.94 -2.89
C THR A 23 -28.04 32.22 -1.40
N GLY A 24 -29.18 32.74 -0.99
CA GLY A 24 -29.54 32.96 0.41
C GLY A 24 -29.61 31.63 1.17
N LEU A 25 -28.48 31.15 1.61
CA LEU A 25 -28.42 30.29 2.79
C LEU A 25 -28.65 31.23 3.98
N SER A 26 -29.86 31.22 4.50
CA SER A 26 -30.26 32.03 5.63
C SER A 26 -29.25 31.84 6.78
N THR A 27 -28.92 32.93 7.47
CA THR A 27 -28.07 32.91 8.69
C THR A 27 -28.60 31.98 9.79
N THR A 28 -29.85 31.57 9.74
CA THR A 28 -30.48 30.53 10.55
C THR A 28 -29.93 29.12 10.26
N ALA A 29 -29.60 28.77 8.99
CA ALA A 29 -29.03 27.47 8.66
C ALA A 29 -27.58 27.34 9.14
N VAL A 30 -26.81 28.41 9.20
CA VAL A 30 -25.44 28.42 9.75
C VAL A 30 -25.46 28.32 11.28
N ARG A 31 -26.42 28.94 11.98
CA ARG A 31 -26.60 28.81 13.43
C ARG A 31 -27.11 27.42 13.86
N ALA A 32 -27.91 26.74 13.05
CA ALA A 32 -28.41 25.39 13.34
C ALA A 32 -27.31 24.32 13.32
N VAL A 33 -26.18 24.55 12.61
CA VAL A 33 -25.03 23.64 12.59
C VAL A 33 -24.17 23.74 13.86
N GLN A 34 -24.21 24.89 14.55
CA GLN A 34 -23.36 25.12 15.73
C GLN A 34 -23.80 24.41 17.02
N ASN A 35 -25.01 23.84 17.08
CA ASN A 35 -25.57 23.20 18.29
C ASN A 35 -25.83 21.68 18.17
N LYS A 36 -25.33 21.01 17.11
CA LYS A 36 -25.51 19.56 17.01
C LYS A 36 -24.46 18.84 17.89
N PRO A 37 -24.88 17.85 18.72
CA PRO A 37 -23.94 17.02 19.49
C PRO A 37 -22.93 16.37 18.56
N THR A 38 -21.63 16.54 18.83
CA THR A 38 -20.53 15.91 18.09
C THR A 38 -20.14 14.58 18.70
N ILE A 39 -19.59 13.70 17.88
CA ILE A 39 -18.93 12.47 18.29
C ILE A 39 -17.45 12.52 17.85
N PRO A 40 -16.53 11.78 18.50
CA PRO A 40 -15.15 11.71 18.05
C PRO A 40 -15.05 11.24 16.60
N GLY A 41 -14.17 11.84 15.80
CA GLY A 41 -13.96 11.44 14.41
C GLY A 41 -13.48 9.99 14.29
N SER A 42 -12.73 9.51 15.27
CA SER A 42 -12.30 8.10 15.37
C SER A 42 -13.47 7.11 15.51
N ALA A 43 -14.61 7.54 16.01
CA ALA A 43 -15.82 6.70 16.11
C ALA A 43 -16.45 6.38 14.74
N LEU A 44 -15.94 6.96 13.64
CA LEU A 44 -16.37 6.64 12.27
C LEU A 44 -15.63 5.42 11.70
N ASP A 45 -14.59 4.92 12.36
CA ASP A 45 -13.77 3.76 11.97
C ASP A 45 -13.14 3.87 10.54
N LEU A 46 -12.79 5.10 10.12
CA LEU A 46 -12.22 5.38 8.81
C LEU A 46 -10.71 5.06 8.77
N ILE A 47 -10.26 4.38 7.72
CA ILE A 47 -8.84 4.16 7.39
C ILE A 47 -8.62 4.48 5.91
N PRO A 48 -7.65 5.38 5.57
CA PRO A 48 -6.89 6.26 6.47
C PRO A 48 -7.77 7.31 7.17
N LEU A 49 -7.32 7.75 8.36
CA LEU A 49 -8.01 8.81 9.10
C LEU A 49 -7.91 10.14 8.33
N PRO A 50 -9.04 10.82 8.06
CA PRO A 50 -9.01 12.10 7.36
C PRO A 50 -8.34 13.20 8.18
N ARG A 51 -7.71 14.15 7.49
CA ARG A 51 -6.99 15.31 8.07
C ARG A 51 -7.86 16.16 8.99
N HIS A 52 -9.11 16.42 8.58
CA HIS A 52 -10.07 17.19 9.35
C HIS A 52 -11.43 16.50 9.24
N VAL A 53 -11.99 16.12 10.37
CA VAL A 53 -13.29 15.48 10.47
C VAL A 53 -14.08 16.06 11.63
N THR A 54 -15.31 16.47 11.34
CA THR A 54 -16.34 16.77 12.34
C THR A 54 -17.49 15.81 12.11
N ALA A 55 -17.79 15.00 13.11
CA ALA A 55 -18.88 14.03 13.06
C ALA A 55 -19.96 14.42 14.08
N TYR A 56 -21.21 14.19 13.71
CA TYR A 56 -22.36 14.52 14.53
C TYR A 56 -23.11 13.25 14.94
N ALA A 57 -23.77 13.27 16.10
CA ALA A 57 -24.61 12.16 16.57
C ALA A 57 -25.81 11.91 15.65
N ALA A 58 -26.32 12.95 14.99
CA ALA A 58 -27.39 12.87 14.00
C ALA A 58 -27.00 11.99 12.80
N LYS A 59 -27.99 11.30 12.22
CA LYS A 59 -27.79 10.41 11.07
C LYS A 59 -28.67 10.80 9.90
N TRP A 60 -28.15 10.58 8.70
CA TRP A 60 -28.92 10.58 7.47
C TRP A 60 -29.37 9.15 7.17
N HIS A 61 -30.69 8.98 7.02
CA HIS A 61 -31.29 7.73 6.59
C HIS A 61 -31.49 7.80 5.07
N LEU A 62 -30.74 6.96 4.34
CA LEU A 62 -30.80 6.97 2.89
C LEU A 62 -32.16 6.42 2.42
N PRO A 63 -32.86 7.12 1.51
CA PRO A 63 -34.12 6.62 0.94
C PRO A 63 -33.86 5.44 -0.02
N ALA A 64 -34.90 4.66 -0.30
CA ALA A 64 -34.82 3.52 -1.22
C ALA A 64 -34.45 3.90 -2.67
N THR A 65 -34.69 5.16 -3.06
CA THR A 65 -34.26 5.73 -4.35
C THR A 65 -33.51 7.02 -4.10
N ILE A 66 -32.31 7.13 -4.69
CA ILE A 66 -31.43 8.30 -4.59
C ILE A 66 -31.21 8.89 -5.98
N ARG A 67 -31.38 10.20 -6.08
CA ARG A 67 -30.96 10.99 -7.26
C ARG A 67 -29.53 11.45 -7.04
N VAL A 68 -28.65 11.16 -8.02
CA VAL A 68 -27.24 11.56 -8.02
C VAL A 68 -27.01 12.55 -9.14
N PHE A 69 -26.52 13.73 -8.80
CA PHE A 69 -26.15 14.76 -9.77
C PHE A 69 -24.66 14.67 -10.12
N THR A 70 -24.37 14.75 -11.43
CA THR A 70 -23.02 14.81 -12.00
C THR A 70 -23.04 15.74 -13.20
N GLU A 71 -22.06 16.65 -13.31
CA GLU A 71 -21.99 17.64 -14.39
C GLU A 71 -21.36 17.07 -15.67
N ASN A 72 -20.46 16.11 -15.53
CA ASN A 72 -19.68 15.60 -16.65
C ASN A 72 -19.43 14.08 -16.58
N SER A 73 -18.83 13.53 -17.64
CA SER A 73 -18.54 12.10 -17.76
C SER A 73 -17.53 11.58 -16.72
N ALA A 74 -16.53 12.39 -16.35
CA ALA A 74 -15.53 11.99 -15.36
C ALA A 74 -16.16 11.80 -13.97
N GLN A 75 -17.01 12.73 -13.54
CA GLN A 75 -17.82 12.59 -12.32
C GLN A 75 -18.80 11.43 -12.43
N ARG A 76 -19.42 11.24 -13.61
CA ARG A 76 -20.32 10.11 -13.88
C ARG A 76 -19.62 8.77 -13.71
N ASN A 77 -18.35 8.65 -14.14
CA ASN A 77 -17.55 7.44 -13.94
C ASN A 77 -17.35 7.11 -12.45
N VAL A 78 -17.09 8.12 -11.60
CA VAL A 78 -17.08 7.93 -10.13
C VAL A 78 -18.48 7.56 -9.62
N GLY A 79 -19.53 8.21 -10.12
CA GLY A 79 -20.92 7.90 -9.80
C GLY A 79 -21.34 6.47 -10.11
N LEU A 80 -20.73 5.80 -11.10
CA LEU A 80 -20.97 4.39 -11.38
C LEU A 80 -20.41 3.44 -10.30
N PHE A 81 -19.35 3.83 -9.57
CA PHE A 81 -18.92 3.10 -8.37
C PHE A 81 -19.93 3.27 -7.25
N LEU A 82 -20.36 4.50 -6.98
CA LEU A 82 -21.42 4.78 -6.01
C LEU A 82 -22.70 4.01 -6.33
N GLN A 83 -23.14 3.97 -7.59
CA GLN A 83 -24.32 3.22 -8.02
C GLN A 83 -24.18 1.72 -7.69
N ARG A 84 -23.03 1.11 -7.99
CA ARG A 84 -22.78 -0.30 -7.66
C ARG A 84 -22.80 -0.55 -6.16
N PHE A 85 -22.18 0.32 -5.38
CA PHE A 85 -22.16 0.24 -3.92
C PHE A 85 -23.58 0.32 -3.33
N LEU A 86 -24.36 1.33 -3.73
CA LEU A 86 -25.71 1.54 -3.22
C LEU A 86 -26.70 0.45 -3.71
N LYS A 87 -26.52 -0.04 -4.94
CA LYS A 87 -27.31 -1.17 -5.48
C LYS A 87 -27.12 -2.44 -4.64
N ALA A 88 -25.89 -2.73 -4.21
CA ALA A 88 -25.62 -3.87 -3.32
C ALA A 88 -26.31 -3.74 -1.96
N ARG A 89 -26.74 -2.54 -1.57
CA ARG A 89 -27.48 -2.22 -0.35
C ARG A 89 -28.99 -2.07 -0.58
N GLY A 90 -29.49 -2.44 -1.76
CA GLY A 90 -30.91 -2.37 -2.11
C GLY A 90 -31.41 -0.96 -2.51
N ILE A 91 -30.50 0.01 -2.69
CA ILE A 91 -30.86 1.40 -3.03
C ILE A 91 -30.79 1.61 -4.55
N ILE A 92 -31.88 2.14 -5.13
CA ILE A 92 -31.95 2.48 -6.54
C ILE A 92 -31.31 3.85 -6.77
N VAL A 93 -30.34 3.92 -7.68
CA VAL A 93 -29.66 5.17 -8.06
C VAL A 93 -30.17 5.64 -9.42
N LYS A 94 -30.69 6.88 -9.45
CA LYS A 94 -31.09 7.60 -10.68
C LYS A 94 -30.17 8.79 -10.88
N PHE A 95 -29.48 8.86 -12.02
CA PHE A 95 -28.67 10.03 -12.35
C PHE A 95 -29.56 11.19 -12.82
N ALA A 96 -29.39 12.33 -12.18
CA ALA A 96 -30.14 13.55 -12.50
C ALA A 96 -29.42 14.35 -13.60
N LYS A 97 -30.19 14.88 -14.54
CA LYS A 97 -29.69 15.85 -15.55
C LYS A 97 -29.79 17.30 -15.04
N GLY A 98 -30.48 17.52 -13.93
CA GLY A 98 -30.71 18.81 -13.27
C GLY A 98 -31.72 18.68 -12.13
N GLY A 99 -31.99 19.79 -11.41
CA GLY A 99 -32.90 19.83 -10.26
C GLY A 99 -32.31 19.22 -8.98
N PRO A 100 -33.08 19.14 -7.88
CA PRO A 100 -32.60 18.69 -6.59
C PRO A 100 -32.16 17.24 -6.63
N ALA A 101 -31.02 16.96 -6.01
CA ALA A 101 -30.44 15.62 -5.87
C ALA A 101 -29.99 15.36 -4.42
N GLN A 102 -30.15 14.14 -3.93
CA GLN A 102 -29.72 13.77 -2.59
C GLN A 102 -28.20 13.59 -2.51
N ILE A 103 -27.54 13.21 -3.62
CA ILE A 103 -26.09 13.13 -3.68
C ILE A 103 -25.57 13.97 -4.85
N THR A 104 -24.62 14.84 -4.56
CA THR A 104 -23.93 15.65 -5.56
C THR A 104 -22.47 15.26 -5.65
N LEU A 105 -21.99 14.99 -6.86
CA LEU A 105 -20.60 14.75 -7.18
C LEU A 105 -20.07 15.93 -8.01
N SER A 106 -19.11 16.70 -7.48
CA SER A 106 -18.58 17.90 -8.14
C SER A 106 -17.06 17.93 -8.18
N THR A 107 -16.49 18.43 -9.28
CA THR A 107 -15.04 18.68 -9.42
C THR A 107 -14.71 20.17 -9.51
N THR A 108 -15.58 21.04 -9.06
CA THR A 108 -15.45 22.51 -9.11
C THR A 108 -15.00 23.12 -7.78
N ALA A 109 -14.34 22.36 -6.91
CA ALA A 109 -13.97 22.86 -5.58
C ALA A 109 -12.98 24.04 -5.63
N HIS A 110 -12.10 24.10 -6.64
CA HIS A 110 -11.05 25.12 -6.85
C HIS A 110 -10.29 25.53 -5.57
N ASP A 111 -10.13 24.61 -4.62
CA ASP A 111 -9.41 24.83 -3.36
C ASP A 111 -7.98 24.28 -3.47
N MET A 112 -7.00 25.17 -3.58
CA MET A 112 -5.59 24.80 -3.71
C MET A 112 -5.09 23.93 -2.55
N ARG A 113 -5.69 24.03 -1.35
CA ARG A 113 -5.31 23.22 -0.17
C ARG A 113 -5.64 21.74 -0.35
N LEU A 114 -6.59 21.41 -1.21
CA LEU A 114 -6.95 20.03 -1.54
C LEU A 114 -5.96 19.39 -2.52
N GLY A 115 -5.22 20.18 -3.30
CA GLY A 115 -4.38 19.65 -4.38
C GLY A 115 -5.18 18.82 -5.39
N ARG A 116 -4.54 17.83 -6.01
CA ARG A 116 -5.19 16.95 -6.98
C ARG A 116 -6.01 15.83 -6.35
N GLU A 117 -5.62 15.36 -5.17
CA GLU A 117 -6.13 14.14 -4.56
C GLU A 117 -7.01 14.39 -3.34
N GLY A 118 -7.02 15.62 -2.83
CA GLY A 118 -7.87 15.99 -1.71
C GLY A 118 -9.32 16.19 -2.10
N TYR A 119 -10.19 16.16 -1.08
CA TYR A 119 -11.63 16.24 -1.25
C TYR A 119 -12.31 16.88 -0.02
N ARG A 120 -13.59 17.23 -0.23
CA ARG A 120 -14.55 17.53 0.83
C ARG A 120 -15.72 16.57 0.74
N LEU A 121 -16.18 16.10 1.89
CA LEU A 121 -17.37 15.28 2.04
C LEU A 121 -18.26 15.92 3.12
N ARG A 122 -19.45 16.32 2.75
CA ARG A 122 -20.46 16.83 3.69
C ARG A 122 -21.70 15.95 3.62
N ILE A 123 -22.14 15.46 4.76
CA ILE A 123 -23.35 14.68 4.91
C ILE A 123 -24.25 15.41 5.91
N SER A 124 -25.51 15.59 5.56
CA SER A 124 -26.56 16.17 6.39
C SER A 124 -27.81 15.30 6.33
N SER A 125 -28.86 15.63 7.10
CA SER A 125 -30.17 14.95 7.04
C SER A 125 -30.82 14.98 5.65
N HIS A 126 -30.37 15.85 4.74
CA HIS A 126 -30.96 16.03 3.41
C HIS A 126 -30.16 15.34 2.29
N GLY A 127 -28.95 14.86 2.59
CA GLY A 127 -28.11 14.20 1.57
C GLY A 127 -26.62 14.40 1.76
N ALA A 128 -25.85 14.08 0.71
CA ALA A 128 -24.39 14.12 0.68
C ALA A 128 -23.86 14.97 -0.49
N ALA A 129 -22.84 15.78 -0.21
CA ALA A 129 -22.07 16.50 -1.22
C ALA A 129 -20.60 16.02 -1.16
N LEU A 130 -20.13 15.43 -2.27
CA LEU A 130 -18.76 15.05 -2.49
C LEU A 130 -18.14 16.02 -3.49
N SER A 131 -17.08 16.72 -3.10
CA SER A 131 -16.44 17.70 -3.97
C SER A 131 -14.92 17.61 -3.90
N ALA A 132 -14.24 17.85 -5.02
CA ALA A 132 -12.79 17.80 -5.16
C ALA A 132 -12.31 18.71 -6.29
N ASN A 133 -10.99 18.86 -6.47
CA ASN A 133 -10.45 19.55 -7.64
C ASN A 133 -10.38 18.63 -8.87
N THR A 134 -10.37 17.31 -8.68
CA THR A 134 -10.26 16.32 -9.76
C THR A 134 -11.17 15.12 -9.49
N SER A 135 -11.42 14.31 -10.52
CA SER A 135 -12.15 13.05 -10.38
C SER A 135 -11.40 12.02 -9.51
N GLN A 136 -10.07 12.12 -9.37
CA GLN A 136 -9.29 11.29 -8.45
C GLN A 136 -9.62 11.63 -6.98
N GLY A 137 -9.59 12.91 -6.61
CA GLY A 137 -10.02 13.35 -5.28
C GLY A 137 -11.49 12.99 -5.00
N LEU A 138 -12.35 13.10 -6.02
CA LEU A 138 -13.75 12.69 -5.91
C LEU A 138 -13.91 11.19 -5.66
N PHE A 139 -13.07 10.35 -6.29
CA PHE A 139 -13.04 8.92 -6.03
C PHE A 139 -12.61 8.62 -4.58
N TYR A 140 -11.64 9.35 -4.04
CA TYR A 140 -11.23 9.18 -2.64
C TYR A 140 -12.30 9.67 -1.65
N ALA A 141 -13.05 10.71 -1.99
CA ALA A 141 -14.23 11.09 -1.24
C ALA A 141 -15.26 9.94 -1.19
N LEU A 142 -15.44 9.25 -2.32
CA LEU A 142 -16.33 8.09 -2.41
C LEU A 142 -15.82 6.93 -1.54
N GLN A 143 -14.52 6.63 -1.55
CA GLN A 143 -13.97 5.57 -0.68
C GLN A 143 -14.25 5.86 0.80
N THR A 144 -14.11 7.13 1.21
CA THR A 144 -14.47 7.55 2.58
C THR A 144 -15.97 7.44 2.83
N PHE A 145 -16.81 7.85 1.88
CA PHE A 145 -18.26 7.71 1.98
C PHE A 145 -18.69 6.24 2.15
N GLU A 146 -18.10 5.32 1.38
CA GLU A 146 -18.41 3.88 1.47
C GLU A 146 -18.04 3.30 2.84
N GLN A 147 -16.95 3.74 3.46
CA GLN A 147 -16.51 3.28 4.78
C GLN A 147 -17.41 3.74 5.93
N LEU A 148 -18.24 4.77 5.75
CA LEU A 148 -19.19 5.22 6.77
C LEU A 148 -20.34 4.22 7.02
N PHE A 149 -20.58 3.30 6.08
CA PHE A 149 -21.61 2.28 6.21
C PHE A 149 -21.11 1.06 6.96
N ASN A 150 -22.03 0.38 7.66
CA ASN A 150 -21.73 -0.90 8.26
C ASN A 150 -21.62 -2.00 7.18
N PRO A 151 -20.44 -2.60 6.95
CA PRO A 151 -20.27 -3.59 5.90
C PRO A 151 -20.94 -4.94 6.25
N ALA A 152 -21.19 -5.22 7.53
CA ALA A 152 -21.84 -6.46 7.97
C ALA A 152 -23.38 -6.40 7.90
N LYS A 153 -23.96 -5.19 7.74
CA LYS A 153 -25.42 -4.98 7.68
C LYS A 153 -25.80 -4.19 6.44
N LEU A 154 -25.99 -4.87 5.31
CA LEU A 154 -26.30 -4.22 4.03
C LEU A 154 -27.64 -3.47 4.02
N THR A 155 -28.56 -3.79 4.92
CA THR A 155 -29.84 -3.12 5.09
C THR A 155 -29.78 -1.89 6.02
N ASP A 156 -28.68 -1.70 6.76
CA ASP A 156 -28.46 -0.52 7.60
C ASP A 156 -27.96 0.63 6.74
N ASN A 157 -28.89 1.44 6.27
CA ASN A 157 -28.65 2.58 5.38
C ASN A 157 -28.67 3.91 6.15
N ALA A 158 -28.30 3.91 7.45
CA ALA A 158 -28.16 5.11 8.27
C ALA A 158 -26.68 5.42 8.51
N ILE A 159 -26.23 6.62 8.12
CA ILE A 159 -24.86 7.08 8.33
C ILE A 159 -24.83 8.41 9.08
N HIS A 160 -23.80 8.61 9.90
CA HIS A 160 -23.62 9.85 10.64
C HIS A 160 -23.48 11.05 9.73
N GLU A 161 -24.06 12.18 10.14
CA GLU A 161 -23.78 13.48 9.52
C GLU A 161 -22.30 13.82 9.77
N VAL A 162 -21.60 14.26 8.72
CA VAL A 162 -20.17 14.57 8.80
C VAL A 162 -19.81 15.78 7.95
N SER A 163 -18.75 16.47 8.36
CA SER A 163 -18.01 17.43 7.54
C SER A 163 -16.54 17.02 7.53
N ILE A 164 -16.05 16.59 6.38
CA ILE A 164 -14.67 16.12 6.18
C ILE A 164 -13.99 17.00 5.15
N SER A 165 -12.74 17.43 5.43
CA SER A 165 -11.83 18.04 4.47
C SER A 165 -10.49 17.30 4.57
N ASP A 166 -10.05 16.71 3.46
CA ASP A 166 -8.99 15.73 3.50
C ASP A 166 -8.06 15.83 2.29
N SER A 167 -6.80 15.48 2.48
CA SER A 167 -5.78 15.38 1.43
C SER A 167 -4.60 14.53 1.88
N PRO A 168 -3.94 13.81 0.96
CA PRO A 168 -2.85 12.90 1.34
C PRO A 168 -1.62 13.66 1.87
N ARG A 169 -0.83 12.96 2.69
CA ARG A 169 0.47 13.41 3.17
C ARG A 169 1.54 13.30 2.08
N TYR A 170 1.55 12.18 1.33
CA TYR A 170 2.50 11.91 0.26
C TYR A 170 1.84 11.73 -1.08
N ARG A 171 2.59 12.04 -2.16
CA ARG A 171 2.16 11.87 -3.55
C ARG A 171 2.27 10.42 -4.04
N TRP A 172 3.23 9.65 -3.52
CA TRP A 172 3.43 8.24 -3.79
C TRP A 172 2.99 7.42 -2.58
N ARG A 173 2.05 6.53 -2.78
CA ARG A 173 1.52 5.61 -1.79
C ARG A 173 1.44 4.26 -2.48
N GLY A 174 2.60 3.59 -2.51
CA GLY A 174 2.84 2.43 -3.34
C GLY A 174 2.63 1.12 -2.62
N ILE A 175 2.34 0.11 -3.41
CA ILE A 175 2.37 -1.29 -3.01
C ILE A 175 2.90 -2.14 -4.15
N LEU A 176 4.00 -2.87 -3.90
CA LEU A 176 4.62 -3.81 -4.83
C LEU A 176 3.98 -5.19 -4.71
N LEU A 177 3.77 -5.86 -5.84
CA LEU A 177 3.46 -7.27 -5.92
C LEU A 177 4.47 -7.98 -6.84
N ASP A 178 5.21 -8.91 -6.28
CA ASP A 178 6.05 -9.83 -7.03
C ASP A 178 5.18 -10.94 -7.65
N CYS A 179 5.13 -10.95 -8.99
CA CYS A 179 4.48 -12.00 -9.78
C CYS A 179 5.50 -12.93 -10.44
N SER A 180 6.80 -12.68 -10.24
CA SER A 180 7.87 -13.47 -10.84
C SER A 180 8.16 -14.75 -10.04
N ARG A 181 8.40 -14.66 -8.73
CA ARG A 181 8.68 -15.84 -7.90
C ARG A 181 7.44 -16.72 -7.82
N HIS A 182 6.26 -16.13 -7.54
CA HIS A 182 4.98 -16.81 -7.71
C HIS A 182 4.02 -16.03 -8.62
N PHE A 183 3.45 -16.73 -9.59
CA PHE A 183 2.51 -16.13 -10.56
C PHE A 183 1.11 -16.01 -9.99
N PHE A 184 0.54 -14.81 -10.03
CA PHE A 184 -0.84 -14.55 -9.63
C PHE A 184 -1.73 -14.24 -10.84
N PRO A 185 -2.84 -14.97 -11.04
CA PRO A 185 -3.70 -14.76 -12.21
C PRO A 185 -4.46 -13.42 -12.12
N VAL A 186 -4.93 -12.94 -13.28
CA VAL A 186 -5.62 -11.64 -13.43
C VAL A 186 -6.68 -11.33 -12.36
N PRO A 187 -7.54 -12.27 -11.93
CA PRO A 187 -8.52 -12.00 -10.88
C PRO A 187 -7.88 -11.64 -9.53
N VAL A 188 -6.74 -12.28 -9.19
CA VAL A 188 -6.00 -12.00 -7.94
C VAL A 188 -5.37 -10.62 -8.00
N VAL A 189 -4.69 -10.28 -9.11
CA VAL A 189 -4.09 -8.95 -9.31
C VAL A 189 -5.17 -7.85 -9.24
N LYS A 190 -6.34 -8.06 -9.85
CA LYS A 190 -7.45 -7.12 -9.72
C LYS A 190 -7.98 -6.99 -8.30
N LYS A 191 -8.02 -8.10 -7.55
CA LYS A 191 -8.43 -8.09 -6.14
C LYS A 191 -7.40 -7.32 -5.28
N PHE A 192 -6.11 -7.47 -5.56
CA PHE A 192 -5.02 -6.72 -4.95
C PHE A 192 -5.15 -5.20 -5.22
N ILE A 193 -5.32 -4.79 -6.47
CA ILE A 193 -5.56 -3.38 -6.85
C ILE A 193 -6.82 -2.82 -6.18
N ARG A 194 -7.85 -3.65 -6.00
CA ARG A 194 -9.12 -3.20 -5.38
C ARG A 194 -8.93 -2.83 -3.92
N VAL A 195 -8.21 -3.63 -3.14
CA VAL A 195 -7.98 -3.33 -1.72
C VAL A 195 -7.05 -2.13 -1.56
N ALA A 196 -6.00 -2.02 -2.37
CA ALA A 196 -5.13 -0.85 -2.42
C ALA A 196 -5.92 0.45 -2.69
N ALA A 197 -6.79 0.45 -3.71
CA ALA A 197 -7.65 1.60 -4.02
C ALA A 197 -8.66 1.93 -2.91
N HIS A 198 -9.17 0.92 -2.20
CA HIS A 198 -10.09 1.12 -1.07
C HIS A 198 -9.43 1.91 0.06
N TYR A 199 -8.15 1.62 0.35
CA TYR A 199 -7.34 2.36 1.32
C TYR A 199 -6.60 3.56 0.73
N LYS A 200 -6.94 4.01 -0.49
CA LYS A 200 -6.40 5.21 -1.16
C LYS A 200 -4.91 5.13 -1.51
N LEU A 201 -4.33 3.92 -1.63
CA LEU A 201 -3.05 3.76 -2.31
C LEU A 201 -3.23 4.08 -3.80
N ASN A 202 -2.23 4.70 -4.41
CA ASN A 202 -2.33 5.23 -5.78
C ASN A 202 -1.29 4.69 -6.76
N VAL A 203 -0.38 3.84 -6.29
CA VAL A 203 0.62 3.18 -7.11
C VAL A 203 0.56 1.67 -6.87
N PHE A 204 0.50 0.92 -7.95
CA PHE A 204 0.70 -0.51 -8.01
C PHE A 204 2.00 -0.78 -8.73
N HIS A 205 3.05 -1.12 -7.99
CA HIS A 205 4.33 -1.56 -8.52
C HIS A 205 4.23 -3.04 -8.86
N TRP A 206 4.44 -3.39 -10.12
CA TRP A 206 4.24 -4.72 -10.64
C TRP A 206 5.56 -5.34 -11.06
N HIS A 207 6.15 -6.15 -10.19
CA HIS A 207 7.40 -6.86 -10.46
C HIS A 207 7.12 -8.07 -11.34
N LEU A 208 7.53 -7.97 -12.61
CA LEU A 208 7.12 -8.87 -13.69
C LEU A 208 8.20 -9.85 -14.12
N THR A 209 9.46 -9.63 -13.74
CA THR A 209 10.58 -10.48 -14.16
C THR A 209 11.60 -10.63 -13.06
N ASP A 210 12.10 -11.86 -12.92
CA ASP A 210 13.17 -12.23 -12.02
C ASP A 210 13.79 -13.56 -12.47
N ASP A 211 14.73 -14.11 -11.71
CA ASP A 211 15.41 -15.38 -11.98
C ASP A 211 14.45 -16.56 -12.13
N GLN A 212 13.31 -16.55 -11.41
CA GLN A 212 12.35 -17.65 -11.33
C GLN A 212 11.20 -17.53 -12.33
N GLY A 213 11.13 -16.43 -13.10
CA GLY A 213 10.11 -16.32 -14.12
C GLY A 213 10.03 -14.98 -14.84
N TRP A 214 9.70 -15.05 -16.12
CA TRP A 214 9.37 -13.91 -16.98
C TRP A 214 7.86 -13.86 -17.20
N ARG A 215 7.17 -12.80 -16.81
CA ARG A 215 5.70 -12.79 -16.72
C ARG A 215 4.98 -11.92 -17.73
N ILE A 216 5.70 -11.27 -18.65
CA ILE A 216 5.11 -10.38 -19.64
C ILE A 216 5.37 -10.88 -21.08
N GLU A 217 4.33 -10.87 -21.91
CA GLU A 217 4.46 -11.16 -23.34
C GLU A 217 5.21 -10.04 -24.06
N ILE A 218 6.23 -10.42 -24.84
CA ILE A 218 6.97 -9.54 -25.76
C ILE A 218 6.91 -10.20 -27.12
N PRO A 219 6.11 -9.71 -28.07
CA PRO A 219 5.84 -10.39 -29.34
C PRO A 219 7.09 -10.69 -30.16
N GLN A 220 8.10 -9.81 -30.14
CA GLN A 220 9.34 -9.99 -30.86
C GLN A 220 10.27 -11.05 -30.22
N TYR A 221 10.02 -11.39 -28.94
CA TYR A 221 10.81 -12.35 -28.18
C TYR A 221 9.96 -13.46 -27.55
N PRO A 222 9.28 -14.30 -28.36
CA PRO A 222 8.28 -15.25 -27.87
C PRO A 222 8.82 -16.35 -26.94
N ARG A 223 10.15 -16.61 -26.95
CA ARG A 223 10.76 -17.58 -26.03
C ARG A 223 10.74 -17.11 -24.59
N LEU A 224 10.62 -15.80 -24.33
CA LEU A 224 10.47 -15.27 -22.97
C LEU A 224 9.26 -15.88 -22.24
N THR A 225 8.13 -16.04 -22.94
CA THR A 225 6.93 -16.67 -22.37
C THR A 225 6.84 -18.17 -22.62
N LYS A 226 7.44 -18.69 -23.71
CA LYS A 226 7.46 -20.14 -23.99
C LYS A 226 8.43 -20.90 -23.07
N ILE A 227 9.54 -20.29 -22.69
CA ILE A 227 10.62 -20.88 -21.86
C ILE A 227 10.73 -20.12 -20.53
N GLY A 228 11.02 -18.81 -20.58
CA GLY A 228 11.32 -18.00 -19.40
C GLY A 228 10.19 -17.90 -18.37
N ALA A 229 8.94 -18.13 -18.79
CA ALA A 229 7.78 -18.13 -17.89
C ALA A 229 7.60 -19.45 -17.10
N TRP A 230 8.42 -20.48 -17.32
CA TRP A 230 8.19 -21.83 -16.80
C TRP A 230 9.44 -22.41 -16.18
N ARG A 231 9.36 -22.85 -14.93
CA ARG A 231 10.40 -23.62 -14.23
C ARG A 231 9.98 -25.06 -14.00
N ALA A 232 10.96 -25.96 -13.87
CA ALA A 232 10.72 -27.39 -13.76
C ALA A 232 10.26 -27.84 -12.36
N GLY A 233 10.52 -27.02 -11.36
CA GLY A 233 10.14 -27.24 -9.96
C GLY A 233 10.21 -25.95 -9.17
N THR A 234 9.77 -25.98 -7.92
CA THR A 234 9.81 -24.85 -7.00
C THR A 234 10.42 -25.30 -5.67
N GLU A 235 11.36 -24.53 -5.17
CA GLU A 235 11.90 -24.70 -3.82
C GLU A 235 10.80 -24.57 -2.76
N MET A 236 10.74 -25.56 -1.88
CA MET A 236 9.78 -25.64 -0.78
C MET A 236 10.46 -25.29 0.56
N HIS A 237 9.70 -24.68 1.44
CA HIS A 237 10.13 -24.43 2.83
C HIS A 237 11.45 -23.66 2.99
N ILE A 238 11.83 -22.84 1.99
CA ILE A 238 13.12 -22.12 1.96
C ILE A 238 14.30 -23.10 2.16
N ASN A 239 14.23 -24.22 1.49
CA ASN A 239 15.24 -25.26 1.52
C ASN A 239 15.63 -25.65 0.08
N PRO A 240 16.81 -25.26 -0.42
CA PRO A 240 17.24 -25.56 -1.79
C PRO A 240 17.33 -27.05 -2.14
N ALA A 241 17.39 -27.92 -1.13
CA ALA A 241 17.38 -29.37 -1.33
C ALA A 241 15.95 -29.95 -1.45
N ASP A 242 14.90 -29.17 -1.15
CA ASP A 242 13.50 -29.58 -1.19
C ASP A 242 12.79 -28.91 -2.37
N ILE A 243 12.82 -29.56 -3.54
CA ILE A 243 12.17 -29.09 -4.77
C ILE A 243 10.97 -29.99 -5.08
N ASP A 244 9.83 -29.37 -5.34
CA ASP A 244 8.58 -30.10 -5.61
C ASP A 244 8.52 -30.83 -6.97
N HIS A 245 9.50 -30.59 -7.85
CA HIS A 245 9.62 -31.16 -9.21
C HIS A 245 8.35 -31.01 -10.07
N LYS A 246 7.49 -30.03 -9.76
CA LYS A 246 6.29 -29.73 -10.53
C LYS A 246 6.53 -28.55 -11.44
N ARG A 247 6.24 -28.72 -12.73
CA ARG A 247 6.30 -27.60 -13.68
C ARG A 247 5.40 -26.46 -13.21
N TYR A 248 5.99 -25.29 -12.97
CA TYR A 248 5.29 -24.12 -12.47
C TYR A 248 5.56 -22.89 -13.34
N GLY A 249 4.54 -22.04 -13.51
CA GLY A 249 4.71 -20.76 -14.21
C GLY A 249 3.40 -20.16 -14.68
N GLY A 250 3.52 -19.18 -15.55
CA GLY A 250 2.43 -18.39 -16.12
C GLY A 250 2.97 -17.07 -16.63
N PHE A 251 2.19 -16.37 -17.44
CA PHE A 251 2.50 -15.04 -17.93
C PHE A 251 1.21 -14.27 -18.25
N TYR A 252 1.34 -12.98 -18.42
CA TYR A 252 0.24 -12.10 -18.85
C TYR A 252 0.41 -11.76 -20.33
N THR A 253 -0.66 -11.97 -21.10
CA THR A 253 -0.76 -11.52 -22.49
C THR A 253 -0.97 -10.00 -22.53
N ASP A 254 -0.67 -9.36 -23.65
CA ASP A 254 -0.95 -7.94 -23.87
C ASP A 254 -2.40 -7.57 -23.52
N ALA A 255 -3.35 -8.41 -23.93
CA ALA A 255 -4.78 -8.19 -23.63
C ALA A 255 -5.06 -8.21 -22.12
N GLN A 256 -4.43 -9.12 -21.37
CA GLN A 256 -4.58 -9.22 -19.92
C GLN A 256 -3.93 -8.02 -19.20
N ILE A 257 -2.76 -7.57 -19.68
CA ILE A 257 -2.10 -6.37 -19.16
C ILE A 257 -2.98 -5.13 -19.37
N ARG A 258 -3.47 -4.92 -20.59
CA ARG A 258 -4.40 -3.80 -20.88
C ARG A 258 -5.64 -3.86 -20.02
N GLN A 259 -6.16 -5.06 -19.75
CA GLN A 259 -7.32 -5.28 -18.87
C GLN A 259 -7.02 -4.87 -17.42
N ILE A 260 -5.82 -5.21 -16.90
CA ILE A 260 -5.38 -4.84 -15.54
C ILE A 260 -5.13 -3.33 -15.46
N VAL A 261 -4.39 -2.77 -16.42
CA VAL A 261 -4.10 -1.33 -16.48
C VAL A 261 -5.40 -0.51 -16.52
N ALA A 262 -6.34 -0.88 -17.39
CA ALA A 262 -7.64 -0.21 -17.47
C ALA A 262 -8.46 -0.37 -16.17
N TYR A 263 -8.34 -1.51 -15.48
CA TYR A 263 -9.00 -1.72 -14.19
C TYR A 263 -8.41 -0.83 -13.08
N ALA A 264 -7.09 -0.69 -13.04
CA ALA A 264 -6.36 0.18 -12.12
C ALA A 264 -6.67 1.67 -12.40
N GLN A 265 -6.59 2.11 -13.66
CA GLN A 265 -6.90 3.49 -14.07
C GLN A 265 -8.29 3.95 -13.63
N ARG A 266 -9.31 3.09 -13.78
CA ARG A 266 -10.66 3.41 -13.30
C ARG A 266 -10.75 3.58 -11.79
N ARG A 267 -9.74 3.14 -11.03
CA ARG A 267 -9.61 3.29 -9.57
C ARG A 267 -8.54 4.30 -9.16
N TYR A 268 -8.02 5.04 -10.16
CA TYR A 268 -6.96 6.04 -9.94
C TYR A 268 -5.69 5.45 -9.33
N VAL A 269 -5.41 4.18 -9.60
CA VAL A 269 -4.16 3.50 -9.29
C VAL A 269 -3.30 3.47 -10.55
N THR A 270 -2.10 4.03 -10.46
CA THR A 270 -1.10 3.98 -11.52
C THR A 270 -0.34 2.67 -11.44
N VAL A 271 -0.26 1.92 -12.55
CA VAL A 271 0.59 0.74 -12.62
C VAL A 271 1.99 1.15 -13.04
N VAL A 272 2.99 0.78 -12.24
CA VAL A 272 4.42 0.93 -12.53
C VAL A 272 4.97 -0.48 -12.77
N PRO A 273 5.25 -0.85 -14.03
CA PRO A 273 5.84 -2.15 -14.33
C PRO A 273 7.34 -2.13 -14.02
N GLU A 274 7.86 -3.25 -13.54
CA GLU A 274 9.28 -3.49 -13.36
C GLU A 274 9.78 -4.63 -14.25
N ILE A 275 10.89 -4.37 -14.94
CA ILE A 275 11.75 -5.35 -15.60
C ILE A 275 13.14 -5.12 -15.02
N ASP A 276 13.60 -6.07 -14.24
CA ASP A 276 14.86 -5.96 -13.53
C ASP A 276 16.07 -6.21 -14.43
N ILE A 277 17.04 -5.30 -14.37
CA ILE A 277 18.28 -5.31 -15.12
C ILE A 277 19.43 -4.64 -14.35
N PRO A 278 20.68 -5.08 -14.52
CA PRO A 278 21.15 -6.22 -15.31
C PRO A 278 21.17 -7.55 -14.55
N GLY A 279 20.85 -7.56 -13.27
CA GLY A 279 20.67 -8.73 -12.43
C GLY A 279 19.29 -9.38 -12.59
N HIS A 280 18.96 -10.34 -11.74
CA HIS A 280 17.63 -11.00 -11.64
C HIS A 280 17.05 -11.44 -13.00
N CYS A 281 17.89 -11.91 -13.91
CA CYS A 281 17.55 -12.09 -15.32
C CYS A 281 17.62 -13.55 -15.81
N THR A 282 17.84 -14.54 -14.92
CA THR A 282 18.08 -15.95 -15.33
C THR A 282 16.95 -16.51 -16.18
N ALA A 283 15.69 -16.10 -15.95
CA ALA A 283 14.56 -16.51 -16.79
C ALA A 283 14.72 -16.00 -18.25
N ALA A 284 15.25 -14.79 -18.45
CA ALA A 284 15.56 -14.27 -19.77
C ALA A 284 16.77 -14.98 -20.40
N LEU A 285 17.79 -15.31 -19.60
CA LEU A 285 18.98 -16.06 -20.05
C LEU A 285 18.61 -17.47 -20.50
N ALA A 286 17.70 -18.13 -19.81
CA ALA A 286 17.18 -19.44 -20.22
C ALA A 286 16.44 -19.38 -21.56
N ALA A 287 15.72 -18.30 -21.80
CA ALA A 287 15.02 -18.07 -23.07
C ALA A 287 15.98 -17.70 -24.21
N TYR A 288 16.95 -16.86 -23.92
CA TYR A 288 17.91 -16.29 -24.89
C TYR A 288 19.33 -16.28 -24.30
N PRO A 289 20.08 -17.41 -24.35
CA PRO A 289 21.40 -17.52 -23.73
C PRO A 289 22.44 -16.49 -24.17
N TRP A 290 22.28 -15.89 -25.35
CA TRP A 290 23.15 -14.84 -25.86
C TRP A 290 23.06 -13.50 -25.09
N LEU A 291 22.07 -13.34 -24.19
CA LEU A 291 21.97 -12.21 -23.27
C LEU A 291 22.97 -12.31 -22.11
N ALA A 292 23.44 -13.51 -21.79
CA ALA A 292 24.26 -13.75 -20.61
C ALA A 292 25.69 -13.25 -20.79
N ALA A 293 26.30 -12.74 -19.74
CA ALA A 293 27.73 -12.45 -19.65
C ALA A 293 28.60 -13.73 -19.45
N ALA A 294 27.98 -14.88 -19.29
CA ALA A 294 28.65 -16.18 -19.15
C ALA A 294 28.14 -17.19 -20.18
N LYS A 295 28.89 -18.29 -20.34
CA LYS A 295 28.47 -19.41 -21.20
C LYS A 295 27.40 -20.25 -20.52
N GLY A 296 26.31 -20.59 -21.24
CA GLY A 296 25.25 -21.49 -20.78
C GLY A 296 25.68 -22.98 -20.80
N PRO A 297 24.73 -23.89 -20.55
CA PRO A 297 23.26 -23.67 -20.64
C PRO A 297 22.66 -23.03 -19.41
N PHE A 298 21.52 -22.31 -19.58
CA PHE A 298 20.72 -21.71 -18.51
C PHE A 298 19.35 -22.35 -18.41
N GLN A 299 18.85 -22.46 -17.20
CA GLN A 299 17.49 -22.91 -16.89
C GLN A 299 16.81 -21.85 -16.03
N VAL A 300 15.48 -21.71 -16.14
CA VAL A 300 14.71 -20.88 -15.22
C VAL A 300 14.90 -21.40 -13.82
N ARG A 301 15.28 -20.52 -12.91
CA ARG A 301 15.70 -20.89 -11.57
C ARG A 301 14.54 -21.50 -10.77
N GLN A 302 14.81 -22.56 -10.02
CA GLN A 302 13.86 -23.28 -9.19
C GLN A 302 14.00 -22.93 -7.71
N THR A 303 15.17 -22.41 -7.32
CA THR A 303 15.53 -22.02 -5.96
C THR A 303 15.44 -20.51 -5.76
N TRP A 304 15.38 -20.09 -4.50
CA TRP A 304 15.42 -18.68 -4.13
C TRP A 304 16.85 -18.14 -4.08
N GLY A 305 16.99 -16.85 -3.84
CA GLY A 305 18.27 -16.15 -3.78
C GLY A 305 18.69 -15.55 -5.13
N ILE A 306 19.88 -14.98 -5.19
CA ILE A 306 20.41 -14.14 -6.26
C ILE A 306 21.23 -14.98 -7.25
N SER A 307 21.06 -14.72 -8.56
CA SER A 307 21.92 -15.26 -9.61
C SER A 307 23.19 -14.43 -9.76
N ASN A 308 24.33 -15.11 -9.97
CA ASN A 308 25.59 -14.43 -10.23
C ASN A 308 25.88 -14.21 -11.74
N VAL A 309 24.91 -14.41 -12.63
CA VAL A 309 25.10 -14.21 -14.07
C VAL A 309 24.24 -13.03 -14.54
N PRO A 310 24.85 -11.86 -14.76
CA PRO A 310 24.15 -10.70 -15.27
C PRO A 310 24.02 -10.72 -16.79
N LEU A 311 23.27 -9.75 -17.33
CA LEU A 311 23.25 -9.46 -18.77
C LEU A 311 24.63 -9.01 -19.26
N ASN A 312 25.00 -9.40 -20.50
CA ASN A 312 26.16 -8.82 -21.17
C ASN A 312 25.84 -7.44 -21.77
N PRO A 313 26.80 -6.51 -21.83
CA PRO A 313 26.57 -5.15 -22.32
C PRO A 313 26.71 -5.00 -23.86
N SER A 314 26.39 -6.04 -24.64
CA SER A 314 26.48 -5.98 -26.09
C SER A 314 25.41 -5.06 -26.71
N ALA A 315 25.68 -4.54 -27.89
CA ALA A 315 24.72 -3.76 -28.67
C ALA A 315 23.42 -4.55 -28.92
N ARG A 316 23.51 -5.88 -29.07
CA ARG A 316 22.38 -6.77 -29.25
C ARG A 316 21.51 -6.84 -27.97
N THR A 317 22.13 -6.89 -26.81
CA THR A 317 21.42 -6.86 -25.51
C THR A 317 20.71 -5.51 -25.31
N PHE A 318 21.35 -4.40 -25.61
CA PHE A 318 20.68 -3.10 -25.52
C PHE A 318 19.55 -2.93 -26.56
N HIS A 319 19.66 -3.56 -27.74
CA HIS A 319 18.55 -3.60 -28.69
C HIS A 319 17.37 -4.40 -28.14
N PHE A 320 17.63 -5.55 -27.54
CA PHE A 320 16.61 -6.34 -26.82
C PHE A 320 15.93 -5.52 -25.73
N LEU A 321 16.69 -4.90 -24.84
CA LEU A 321 16.15 -4.07 -23.76
C LEU A 321 15.30 -2.91 -24.31
N LYS A 322 15.76 -2.20 -25.34
CA LYS A 322 14.98 -1.13 -25.97
C LYS A 322 13.67 -1.62 -26.58
N THR A 323 13.63 -2.85 -27.10
CA THR A 323 12.39 -3.46 -27.59
C THR A 323 11.45 -3.78 -26.42
N VAL A 324 11.94 -4.45 -25.38
CA VAL A 324 11.14 -4.78 -24.18
C VAL A 324 10.56 -3.51 -23.54
N PHE A 325 11.40 -2.52 -23.23
CA PHE A 325 10.93 -1.27 -22.63
C PHE A 325 10.08 -0.41 -23.58
N GLY A 326 10.25 -0.56 -24.89
CA GLY A 326 9.39 0.05 -25.90
C GLY A 326 7.96 -0.50 -25.84
N ASP A 327 7.81 -1.81 -25.65
CA ASP A 327 6.51 -2.47 -25.46
C ASP A 327 5.88 -2.03 -24.13
N LEU A 328 6.66 -1.92 -23.03
CA LEU A 328 6.17 -1.40 -21.77
C LEU A 328 5.64 0.04 -21.90
N VAL A 329 6.34 0.91 -22.63
CA VAL A 329 5.88 2.30 -22.89
C VAL A 329 4.51 2.32 -23.56
N THR A 330 4.22 1.34 -24.43
CA THR A 330 2.95 1.21 -25.14
C THR A 330 1.83 0.64 -24.25
N LEU A 331 2.17 -0.33 -23.41
CA LEU A 331 1.19 -1.04 -22.57
C LEU A 331 0.83 -0.26 -21.30
N PHE A 332 1.77 0.49 -20.74
CA PHE A 332 1.63 1.18 -19.46
C PHE A 332 1.66 2.70 -19.66
N PRO A 333 0.53 3.39 -19.54
CA PRO A 333 0.45 4.84 -19.77
C PRO A 333 0.98 5.67 -18.61
N GLY A 334 1.37 5.05 -17.49
CA GLY A 334 1.94 5.68 -16.31
C GLY A 334 3.24 6.43 -16.62
N LYS A 335 3.55 7.44 -15.82
CA LYS A 335 4.75 8.26 -15.98
C LYS A 335 6.05 7.48 -15.70
N TYR A 336 5.99 6.52 -14.78
CA TYR A 336 7.12 5.79 -14.27
C TYR A 336 7.17 4.35 -14.78
N ILE A 337 8.39 3.87 -15.04
CA ILE A 337 8.73 2.47 -15.34
C ILE A 337 9.95 2.14 -14.48
N HIS A 338 9.90 1.03 -13.76
CA HIS A 338 10.97 0.58 -12.89
C HIS A 338 11.95 -0.32 -13.65
N LEU A 339 13.24 -0.10 -13.44
CA LEU A 339 14.34 -0.77 -14.13
C LEU A 339 15.02 -1.84 -13.25
N GLY A 340 14.59 -1.99 -11.98
CA GLY A 340 15.31 -2.80 -11.00
C GLY A 340 16.69 -2.20 -10.67
N GLY A 341 17.73 -3.00 -10.79
CA GLY A 341 19.12 -2.61 -10.62
C GLY A 341 19.72 -3.03 -9.29
N ASP A 342 18.99 -3.81 -8.51
CA ASP A 342 19.39 -4.32 -7.21
C ASP A 342 20.24 -5.59 -7.30
N GLU A 343 20.94 -5.87 -6.22
CA GLU A 343 21.58 -7.12 -5.88
C GLU A 343 22.56 -7.69 -6.91
N VAL A 344 23.17 -6.86 -7.77
CA VAL A 344 24.28 -7.31 -8.63
C VAL A 344 25.53 -7.50 -7.78
N SER A 345 25.75 -8.73 -7.33
CA SER A 345 26.82 -9.07 -6.41
C SER A 345 28.22 -8.87 -6.99
N LEU A 346 29.25 -8.78 -6.13
CA LEU A 346 30.66 -8.77 -6.58
C LEU A 346 30.98 -9.97 -7.46
N LYS A 347 30.41 -11.17 -7.15
CA LYS A 347 30.58 -12.37 -8.00
C LYS A 347 29.95 -12.19 -9.39
N ALA A 348 28.81 -11.53 -9.48
CA ALA A 348 28.20 -11.20 -10.77
C ALA A 348 29.05 -10.18 -11.55
N MET A 349 29.65 -9.22 -10.84
CA MET A 349 30.57 -8.26 -11.44
C MET A 349 31.87 -8.93 -11.96
N ASP A 350 32.39 -9.94 -11.25
CA ASP A 350 33.54 -10.73 -11.71
C ASP A 350 33.24 -11.48 -13.01
N VAL A 351 31.99 -11.86 -13.27
CA VAL A 351 31.61 -12.51 -14.54
C VAL A 351 31.83 -11.61 -15.73
N TRP A 352 31.63 -10.29 -15.60
CA TRP A 352 31.90 -9.31 -16.67
C TRP A 352 33.37 -9.21 -17.03
N ALA A 353 34.30 -9.51 -16.11
CA ALA A 353 35.72 -9.52 -16.42
C ALA A 353 36.12 -10.58 -17.48
N HIS A 354 35.24 -11.55 -17.72
CA HIS A 354 35.42 -12.64 -18.68
C HIS A 354 34.43 -12.59 -19.85
N ASP A 355 33.61 -11.54 -19.94
CA ASP A 355 32.71 -11.29 -21.08
C ASP A 355 33.36 -10.34 -22.07
N PRO A 356 33.55 -10.72 -23.38
CA PRO A 356 34.27 -9.89 -24.34
C PRO A 356 33.62 -8.50 -24.58
N ALA A 357 32.31 -8.37 -24.46
CA ALA A 357 31.62 -7.09 -24.64
C ALA A 357 31.82 -6.18 -23.42
N ALA A 358 31.79 -6.76 -22.22
CA ALA A 358 32.03 -6.05 -20.97
C ALA A 358 33.50 -5.61 -20.89
N GLU A 359 34.43 -6.54 -21.13
CA GLU A 359 35.88 -6.26 -21.14
C GLU A 359 36.22 -5.11 -22.11
N LYS A 360 35.70 -5.16 -23.33
CA LYS A 360 35.92 -4.10 -24.34
C LYS A 360 35.46 -2.72 -23.83
N LEU A 361 34.26 -2.64 -23.19
CA LEU A 361 33.74 -1.37 -22.66
C LEU A 361 34.56 -0.89 -21.47
N MET A 362 34.90 -1.79 -20.54
CA MET A 362 35.71 -1.45 -19.38
C MET A 362 37.10 -0.93 -19.79
N GLN A 363 37.74 -1.55 -20.74
CA GLN A 363 39.03 -1.10 -21.29
C GLN A 363 38.88 0.24 -22.02
N GLN A 364 37.92 0.36 -22.93
CA GLN A 364 37.70 1.56 -23.76
C GLN A 364 37.43 2.81 -22.92
N TYR A 365 36.69 2.69 -21.84
CA TYR A 365 36.25 3.83 -21.00
C TYR A 365 36.93 3.88 -19.64
N HIS A 366 37.86 2.99 -19.36
CA HIS A 366 38.53 2.84 -18.06
C HIS A 366 37.51 2.68 -16.91
N TRP A 367 36.47 1.84 -17.14
CA TRP A 367 35.42 1.58 -16.16
C TRP A 367 35.76 0.39 -15.27
N SER A 368 35.32 0.46 -14.01
CA SER A 368 35.21 -0.70 -13.14
C SER A 368 33.91 -1.49 -13.46
N ALA A 369 33.77 -2.65 -12.89
CA ALA A 369 32.56 -3.47 -13.01
C ALA A 369 31.33 -2.80 -12.36
N GLU A 370 31.53 -2.06 -11.26
CA GLU A 370 30.48 -1.26 -10.65
C GLU A 370 30.00 -0.16 -11.62
N LYS A 371 30.93 0.46 -12.36
CA LYS A 371 30.56 1.46 -13.35
C LYS A 371 29.82 0.86 -14.53
N LEU A 372 30.13 -0.37 -14.88
CA LEU A 372 29.39 -1.13 -15.90
C LEU A 372 27.98 -1.49 -15.40
N HIS A 373 27.82 -1.84 -14.12
CA HIS A 373 26.51 -2.02 -13.50
C HIS A 373 25.64 -0.76 -13.68
N ASP A 374 26.14 0.42 -13.29
CA ASP A 374 25.44 1.70 -13.42
C ASP A 374 25.04 2.02 -14.87
N TYR A 375 25.83 1.57 -15.84
CA TYR A 375 25.64 1.88 -17.24
C TYR A 375 24.33 1.33 -17.82
N PHE A 376 23.88 0.13 -17.36
CA PHE A 376 22.64 -0.48 -17.82
C PHE A 376 21.41 0.38 -17.47
N PRO A 377 21.10 0.63 -16.18
CA PRO A 377 19.94 1.42 -15.82
C PRO A 377 20.06 2.87 -16.31
N ALA A 378 21.25 3.47 -16.30
CA ALA A 378 21.44 4.83 -16.81
C ALA A 378 21.14 4.92 -18.32
N THR A 379 21.53 3.91 -19.10
CA THR A 379 21.24 3.86 -20.54
C THR A 379 19.76 3.68 -20.81
N MET A 380 19.10 2.80 -20.07
CA MET A 380 17.66 2.58 -20.22
C MET A 380 16.83 3.75 -19.67
N ALA A 381 17.28 4.42 -18.61
CA ALA A 381 16.64 5.65 -18.12
C ALA A 381 16.69 6.78 -19.17
N ARG A 382 17.79 6.95 -19.90
CA ARG A 382 17.88 7.88 -21.05
C ARG A 382 16.93 7.48 -22.17
N PHE A 383 16.84 6.18 -22.49
CA PHE A 383 15.87 5.68 -23.46
C PHE A 383 14.43 5.98 -23.05
N LEU A 384 14.04 5.69 -21.80
CA LEU A 384 12.72 6.00 -21.28
C LEU A 384 12.42 7.51 -21.31
N ALA A 385 13.40 8.34 -20.95
CA ALA A 385 13.27 9.80 -21.03
C ALA A 385 13.01 10.28 -22.47
N SER A 386 13.65 9.67 -23.49
CA SER A 386 13.38 9.96 -24.90
C SER A 386 11.96 9.58 -25.34
N LYS A 387 11.30 8.69 -24.59
CA LYS A 387 9.89 8.28 -24.79
C LYS A 387 8.92 9.07 -23.91
N GLY A 388 9.37 10.12 -23.20
CA GLY A 388 8.53 10.91 -22.29
C GLY A 388 8.19 10.20 -20.97
N ARG A 389 8.93 9.16 -20.61
CA ARG A 389 8.77 8.42 -19.35
C ARG A 389 9.88 8.76 -18.36
N ARG A 390 9.67 8.44 -17.09
CA ARG A 390 10.69 8.52 -16.05
C ARG A 390 11.03 7.11 -15.55
N ALA A 391 12.31 6.86 -15.37
CA ALA A 391 12.76 5.65 -14.72
C ALA A 391 12.60 5.75 -13.20
N VAL A 392 12.40 4.58 -12.56
CA VAL A 392 12.68 4.33 -11.16
C VAL A 392 13.74 3.24 -11.11
N VAL A 393 14.64 3.30 -10.14
CA VAL A 393 15.66 2.27 -9.88
C VAL A 393 15.75 2.01 -8.39
N TRP A 394 16.17 0.80 -8.01
CA TRP A 394 16.56 0.52 -6.64
C TRP A 394 17.83 1.29 -6.24
N ASN A 395 17.99 1.58 -4.97
CA ASN A 395 19.12 2.39 -4.46
C ASN A 395 20.49 1.68 -4.47
N ASP A 396 20.57 0.47 -4.99
CA ASP A 396 21.81 -0.21 -5.34
C ASP A 396 22.52 0.46 -6.52
N VAL A 397 21.75 1.11 -7.39
CA VAL A 397 22.25 1.91 -8.50
C VAL A 397 22.63 3.30 -7.99
N PRO A 398 23.93 3.70 -8.02
CA PRO A 398 24.34 5.03 -7.60
C PRO A 398 23.65 6.13 -8.40
N ALA A 399 22.96 7.03 -7.73
CA ALA A 399 22.17 8.09 -8.36
C ALA A 399 23.01 9.08 -9.18
N ILE A 400 24.31 9.22 -8.89
CA ILE A 400 25.22 10.18 -9.53
C ILE A 400 25.34 10.03 -11.06
N GLY A 401 25.12 8.83 -11.59
CA GLY A 401 25.19 8.55 -13.04
C GLY A 401 23.84 8.61 -13.75
N LEU A 402 22.76 8.78 -13.03
CA LEU A 402 21.39 8.72 -13.56
C LEU A 402 20.96 10.06 -14.18
N PRO A 403 20.15 10.03 -15.25
CA PRO A 403 19.59 11.25 -15.85
C PRO A 403 18.66 11.95 -14.85
N LYS A 404 18.65 13.29 -14.91
CA LYS A 404 17.72 14.11 -14.12
C LYS A 404 16.26 13.63 -14.31
N GLY A 405 15.54 13.51 -13.22
CA GLY A 405 14.14 13.05 -13.22
C GLY A 405 13.96 11.54 -13.03
N THR A 406 15.02 10.73 -12.99
CA THR A 406 14.97 9.38 -12.45
C THR A 406 14.63 9.46 -10.96
N ALA A 407 13.73 8.62 -10.49
CA ALA A 407 13.47 8.45 -9.07
C ALA A 407 14.29 7.26 -8.54
N VAL A 408 14.65 7.33 -7.26
CA VAL A 408 15.36 6.23 -6.58
C VAL A 408 14.45 5.67 -5.51
N GLU A 409 14.25 4.36 -5.54
CA GLU A 409 13.50 3.63 -4.53
C GLU A 409 14.47 2.99 -3.54
N CYS A 410 14.34 3.38 -2.28
CA CYS A 410 15.32 3.09 -1.23
C CYS A 410 14.77 2.03 -0.28
N TRP A 411 15.40 0.85 -0.26
CA TRP A 411 14.97 -0.30 0.54
C TRP A 411 15.90 -0.59 1.73
N ASN A 412 17.22 -0.40 1.61
CA ASN A 412 18.20 -0.95 2.54
C ASN A 412 18.95 0.07 3.42
N SER A 413 18.80 1.38 3.21
CA SER A 413 19.62 2.35 3.96
C SER A 413 19.07 3.77 3.98
N SER A 414 18.77 4.29 5.18
CA SER A 414 18.41 5.70 5.39
C SER A 414 19.50 6.69 4.97
N ARG A 415 20.77 6.28 5.01
CA ARG A 415 21.90 7.10 4.58
C ARG A 415 21.84 7.38 3.08
N VAL A 416 21.52 6.37 2.27
CA VAL A 416 21.42 6.47 0.81
C VAL A 416 20.25 7.36 0.42
N VAL A 417 19.08 7.25 1.07
CA VAL A 417 17.93 8.15 0.87
C VAL A 417 18.34 9.63 0.90
N ASN A 418 19.16 10.00 1.88
CA ASN A 418 19.63 11.38 2.06
C ASN A 418 20.62 11.78 0.96
N GLN A 419 21.52 10.89 0.55
CA GLN A 419 22.50 11.12 -0.51
C GLN A 419 21.81 11.35 -1.86
N ASP A 420 20.87 10.49 -2.26
CA ASP A 420 20.15 10.57 -3.52
C ASP A 420 19.28 11.84 -3.63
N ALA A 421 18.61 12.19 -2.53
CA ALA A 421 17.86 13.44 -2.44
C ALA A 421 18.78 14.69 -2.57
N ARG A 422 20.02 14.66 -2.03
CA ARG A 422 21.02 15.73 -2.19
C ARG A 422 21.50 15.86 -3.64
N LEU A 423 21.59 14.76 -4.38
CA LEU A 423 21.91 14.76 -5.80
C LEU A 423 20.76 15.28 -6.68
N GLY A 424 19.61 15.57 -6.07
CA GLY A 424 18.45 16.17 -6.73
C GLY A 424 17.44 15.16 -7.30
N HIS A 425 17.58 13.87 -6.97
CA HIS A 425 16.62 12.85 -7.35
C HIS A 425 15.41 12.85 -6.43
N ASP A 426 14.24 12.55 -6.97
CA ASP A 426 13.07 12.23 -6.17
C ASP A 426 13.27 10.83 -5.57
N VAL A 427 12.89 10.63 -4.30
CA VAL A 427 13.09 9.38 -3.58
C VAL A 427 11.76 8.77 -3.14
N ILE A 428 11.69 7.45 -3.18
CA ILE A 428 10.60 6.61 -2.65
C ILE A 428 11.22 5.77 -1.53
N VAL A 429 10.50 5.56 -0.44
CA VAL A 429 10.99 4.77 0.69
C VAL A 429 10.24 3.44 0.76
N ALA A 430 10.98 2.35 0.61
CA ALA A 430 10.53 0.97 0.69
C ALA A 430 11.34 0.19 1.75
N ASP A 431 11.58 0.79 2.92
CA ASP A 431 12.45 0.29 3.98
C ASP A 431 12.13 -1.17 4.34
N GLU A 432 13.11 -2.08 4.16
CA GLU A 432 12.93 -3.51 4.35
C GLU A 432 12.53 -3.90 5.78
N SER A 433 13.01 -3.14 6.76
CA SER A 433 12.74 -3.43 8.18
C SER A 433 11.34 -2.99 8.65
N ARG A 434 10.57 -2.28 7.79
CA ARG A 434 9.28 -1.66 8.14
C ARG A 434 8.17 -1.88 7.11
N LEU A 435 8.54 -2.13 5.86
CA LEU A 435 7.61 -2.13 4.72
C LEU A 435 7.73 -3.38 3.84
N TYR A 436 8.49 -4.41 4.26
CA TYR A 436 8.56 -5.69 3.55
C TYR A 436 7.52 -6.67 4.10
N PHE A 437 6.34 -6.66 3.48
CA PHE A 437 5.18 -7.45 3.93
C PHE A 437 5.30 -8.95 3.65
N ASN A 438 6.35 -9.41 2.99
CA ASN A 438 6.73 -10.82 2.94
C ASN A 438 7.41 -11.29 4.23
N PHE A 439 7.95 -10.39 5.07
CA PHE A 439 8.50 -10.72 6.37
C PHE A 439 7.41 -11.15 7.36
N CYS A 440 7.83 -11.87 8.40
CA CYS A 440 6.91 -12.33 9.44
C CYS A 440 6.19 -11.15 10.11
N ALA A 441 4.88 -11.23 10.21
CA ALA A 441 4.09 -10.19 10.88
C ALA A 441 4.06 -10.35 12.42
N GLY A 442 4.81 -11.31 12.96
CA GLY A 442 4.97 -11.61 14.38
C GLY A 442 5.98 -12.72 14.59
N ASP A 443 5.85 -13.48 15.70
CA ASP A 443 6.76 -14.58 16.03
C ASP A 443 6.83 -15.62 14.88
N PRO A 444 8.00 -15.84 14.26
CA PRO A 444 8.17 -16.73 13.11
C PRO A 444 7.67 -18.15 13.35
N LYS A 445 7.69 -18.61 14.60
CA LYS A 445 7.19 -19.95 14.99
C LYS A 445 5.71 -20.15 14.63
N TYR A 446 4.94 -19.08 14.54
CA TYR A 446 3.49 -19.13 14.31
C TYR A 446 3.07 -18.52 12.97
N GLU A 447 4.03 -18.05 12.17
CA GLU A 447 3.76 -17.52 10.84
C GLU A 447 3.87 -18.61 9.76
N PRO A 448 3.04 -18.56 8.72
CA PRO A 448 3.16 -19.49 7.60
C PRO A 448 4.41 -19.16 6.78
N HIS A 449 5.26 -20.16 6.54
CA HIS A 449 6.48 -20.03 5.74
C HIS A 449 7.35 -18.83 6.13
N PRO A 450 7.90 -18.80 7.35
CA PRO A 450 8.66 -17.65 7.83
C PRO A 450 9.91 -17.42 6.96
N VAL A 451 10.05 -16.19 6.49
CA VAL A 451 11.13 -15.72 5.62
C VAL A 451 11.55 -14.32 6.03
N GLY A 452 12.83 -14.02 5.92
CA GLY A 452 13.38 -12.70 6.22
C GLY A 452 13.28 -12.30 7.68
N GLY A 453 13.07 -11.01 7.92
CA GLY A 453 12.94 -10.40 9.24
C GLY A 453 11.54 -10.48 9.85
N ILE A 454 11.31 -9.61 10.81
CA ILE A 454 9.99 -9.39 11.44
C ILE A 454 9.60 -7.94 11.16
N ASP A 455 8.38 -7.77 10.60
CA ASP A 455 7.75 -6.46 10.36
C ASP A 455 6.30 -6.53 10.84
N THR A 456 6.08 -6.15 12.09
CA THR A 456 4.76 -6.20 12.72
C THR A 456 3.88 -5.04 12.27
N LEU A 457 2.56 -5.19 12.41
CA LEU A 457 1.61 -4.09 12.18
C LEU A 457 2.00 -2.80 12.92
N ARG A 458 2.55 -2.93 14.13
CA ARG A 458 2.99 -1.81 14.96
C ARG A 458 4.21 -1.12 14.35
N GLU A 459 5.19 -1.88 13.89
CA GLU A 459 6.42 -1.36 13.29
C GLU A 459 6.15 -0.63 11.98
N THR A 460 5.29 -1.20 11.11
CA THR A 460 4.80 -0.48 9.92
C THR A 460 4.10 0.82 10.30
N TYR A 461 3.22 0.81 11.32
CA TYR A 461 2.46 2.00 11.71
C TYR A 461 3.31 3.10 12.34
N ASP A 462 4.28 2.73 13.17
CA ASP A 462 5.16 3.69 13.87
C ASP A 462 6.24 4.25 12.92
N PHE A 463 6.35 3.75 11.70
CA PHE A 463 7.33 4.22 10.73
C PHE A 463 6.96 5.58 10.15
N ASN A 464 7.93 6.49 10.14
CA ASN A 464 7.78 7.82 9.57
C ASN A 464 8.79 8.04 8.42
N PRO A 465 8.40 7.84 7.15
CA PRO A 465 9.30 8.03 6.00
C PRO A 465 10.01 9.39 5.97
N SER A 466 9.34 10.46 6.44
CA SER A 466 9.94 11.81 6.46
C SER A 466 11.08 11.97 7.48
N SER A 467 11.24 11.05 8.44
CA SER A 467 12.34 11.10 9.42
C SER A 467 13.70 10.80 8.80
N LEU A 468 13.72 10.13 7.65
CA LEU A 468 14.94 9.77 6.92
C LEU A 468 15.58 10.98 6.21
N LEU A 469 14.86 12.10 6.10
CA LEU A 469 15.31 13.28 5.39
C LEU A 469 15.27 14.53 6.27
N PRO A 470 16.29 15.39 6.22
CA PRO A 470 16.23 16.72 6.81
C PRO A 470 15.12 17.54 6.15
N ALA A 471 14.59 18.53 6.86
CA ALA A 471 13.45 19.34 6.41
C ALA A 471 13.63 19.93 5.00
N SER A 472 14.85 20.38 4.67
CA SER A 472 15.19 20.96 3.36
C SER A 472 15.08 19.99 2.18
N LEU A 473 15.24 18.69 2.42
CA LEU A 473 15.17 17.65 1.37
C LEU A 473 13.82 16.92 1.31
N ARG A 474 12.92 17.11 2.29
CA ARG A 474 11.58 16.48 2.28
C ARG A 474 10.74 16.75 1.02
N PRO A 475 10.88 17.89 0.30
CA PRO A 475 10.19 18.06 -0.98
C PRO A 475 10.58 17.03 -2.06
N ARG A 476 11.74 16.36 -1.92
CA ARG A 476 12.18 15.26 -2.80
C ARG A 476 11.53 13.92 -2.46
N LEU A 477 10.99 13.76 -1.24
CA LEU A 477 10.28 12.54 -0.87
C LEU A 477 8.95 12.46 -1.61
N LEU A 478 8.83 11.49 -2.50
CA LEU A 478 7.56 11.19 -3.16
C LEU A 478 6.60 10.53 -2.17
N GLY A 479 7.09 9.58 -1.37
CA GLY A 479 6.30 8.85 -0.39
C GLY A 479 6.91 7.53 0.01
N ALA A 480 6.05 6.56 0.32
CA ALA A 480 6.43 5.22 0.75
C ALA A 480 5.76 4.14 -0.09
N GLU A 481 6.42 2.99 -0.12
CA GLU A 481 5.94 1.79 -0.78
C GLU A 481 6.11 0.57 0.11
N GLY A 482 5.06 -0.27 0.20
CA GLY A 482 5.15 -1.58 0.84
C GLY A 482 5.50 -2.63 -0.20
N CYS A 483 6.43 -3.54 0.12
CA CYS A 483 6.88 -4.58 -0.80
C CYS A 483 6.34 -5.94 -0.38
N LEU A 484 5.78 -6.68 -1.35
CA LEU A 484 5.30 -8.05 -1.13
C LEU A 484 6.00 -8.99 -2.10
N TRP A 485 7.22 -9.40 -1.72
CA TRP A 485 8.01 -10.40 -2.41
C TRP A 485 7.39 -11.77 -2.23
N SER A 486 7.44 -12.63 -3.23
CA SER A 486 6.55 -13.80 -3.27
C SER A 486 7.27 -15.16 -3.19
N GLU A 487 8.54 -15.23 -2.82
CA GLU A 487 9.30 -16.47 -2.72
C GLU A 487 8.59 -17.51 -1.84
N ALA A 488 8.10 -17.10 -0.70
CA ALA A 488 7.38 -17.95 0.25
C ALA A 488 5.85 -17.77 0.20
N ILE A 489 5.30 -17.10 -0.82
CA ILE A 489 3.87 -16.77 -0.93
C ILE A 489 3.23 -17.47 -2.14
N PRO A 490 2.98 -18.79 -2.09
CA PRO A 490 2.55 -19.57 -3.26
C PRO A 490 1.07 -19.38 -3.63
N THR A 491 0.25 -18.79 -2.76
CA THR A 491 -1.21 -18.75 -2.96
C THR A 491 -1.80 -17.36 -2.73
N ALA A 492 -2.93 -17.07 -3.37
CA ALA A 492 -3.69 -15.85 -3.10
C ALA A 492 -4.18 -15.74 -1.65
N HIS A 493 -4.45 -16.88 -0.99
CA HIS A 493 -4.84 -16.91 0.42
C HIS A 493 -3.69 -16.39 1.30
N HIS A 494 -2.47 -16.88 1.08
CA HIS A 494 -1.26 -16.44 1.79
C HIS A 494 -0.91 -15.00 1.45
N LEU A 495 -1.05 -14.59 0.17
CA LEU A 495 -0.83 -13.21 -0.28
C LEU A 495 -1.62 -12.20 0.56
N PHE A 496 -2.94 -12.40 0.71
CA PHE A 496 -3.76 -11.48 1.49
C PHE A 496 -3.57 -11.62 3.00
N TYR A 497 -3.13 -12.76 3.49
CA TYR A 497 -2.71 -12.93 4.88
C TYR A 497 -1.50 -12.03 5.21
N GLN A 498 -0.49 -12.04 4.35
CA GLN A 498 0.72 -11.23 4.52
C GLN A 498 0.44 -9.73 4.33
N LEU A 499 -0.41 -9.39 3.36
CA LEU A 499 -0.75 -8.01 3.05
C LEU A 499 -1.53 -7.33 4.20
N LEU A 500 -2.54 -8.03 4.75
CA LEU A 500 -3.54 -7.43 5.63
C LEU A 500 -3.37 -7.91 7.08
N PRO A 501 -3.35 -6.96 8.05
CA PRO A 501 -3.75 -5.54 7.97
C PRO A 501 -2.62 -4.54 7.72
N ARG A 502 -1.36 -4.95 7.42
CA ARG A 502 -0.21 -4.02 7.29
C ARG A 502 -0.40 -2.98 6.19
N GLU A 503 -1.10 -3.33 5.09
CA GLU A 503 -1.49 -2.35 4.06
C GLU A 503 -2.35 -1.21 4.62
N MET A 504 -3.20 -1.47 5.62
CA MET A 504 -3.98 -0.41 6.28
C MET A 504 -3.07 0.58 7.03
N ALA A 505 -2.01 0.06 7.69
CA ALA A 505 -1.02 0.89 8.36
C ALA A 505 -0.22 1.72 7.35
N LEU A 506 0.25 1.12 6.26
CA LEU A 506 0.90 1.83 5.15
C LEU A 506 0.01 2.96 4.60
N ALA A 507 -1.26 2.67 4.38
CA ALA A 507 -2.23 3.66 3.90
C ALA A 507 -2.37 4.83 4.88
N GLU A 508 -2.46 4.55 6.18
CA GLU A 508 -2.58 5.57 7.23
C GLU A 508 -1.32 6.45 7.29
N ILE A 509 -0.12 5.87 7.39
CA ILE A 509 1.13 6.66 7.49
C ILE A 509 1.42 7.46 6.22
N SER A 510 0.91 7.00 5.08
CA SER A 510 1.12 7.67 3.79
C SER A 510 0.08 8.75 3.50
N TRP A 511 -1.09 8.68 4.12
CA TRP A 511 -2.21 9.61 3.92
C TRP A 511 -2.38 10.60 5.06
N THR A 512 -2.46 10.12 6.30
CA THR A 512 -2.81 10.89 7.50
C THR A 512 -1.64 11.74 7.97
N PRO A 513 -1.84 13.01 8.37
CA PRO A 513 -0.76 13.80 8.98
C PRO A 513 -0.18 13.14 10.23
N LEU A 514 1.14 13.19 10.40
CA LEU A 514 1.85 12.52 11.50
C LEU A 514 1.28 12.84 12.90
N LYS A 515 0.88 14.08 13.13
CA LYS A 515 0.31 14.53 14.42
C LYS A 515 -1.04 13.89 14.77
N GLU A 516 -1.74 13.36 13.78
CA GLU A 516 -3.05 12.69 13.94
C GLU A 516 -2.92 11.16 14.00
N GLN A 517 -1.69 10.62 13.89
CA GLN A 517 -1.44 9.18 13.90
C GLN A 517 -1.30 8.68 15.34
N HIS A 518 -2.23 7.82 15.78
CA HIS A 518 -2.25 7.21 17.11
C HIS A 518 -2.55 5.72 16.97
N TYR A 519 -1.57 4.85 17.24
CA TYR A 519 -1.68 3.41 17.02
C TYR A 519 -2.87 2.77 17.75
N SER A 520 -3.11 3.12 19.01
CA SER A 520 -4.23 2.56 19.80
C SER A 520 -5.59 2.92 19.22
N ASP A 521 -5.72 4.12 18.63
CA ASP A 521 -6.92 4.54 17.93
C ASP A 521 -7.04 3.84 16.56
N PHE A 522 -5.94 3.74 15.83
CA PHE A 522 -5.89 3.00 14.56
C PHE A 522 -6.37 1.55 14.74
N VAL A 523 -5.86 0.83 15.74
CA VAL A 523 -6.27 -0.56 16.04
C VAL A 523 -7.77 -0.66 16.29
N LYS A 524 -8.37 0.27 17.01
CA LYS A 524 -9.85 0.29 17.23
C LYS A 524 -10.60 0.44 15.91
N ARG A 525 -10.13 1.32 15.02
CA ARG A 525 -10.75 1.57 13.71
C ARG A 525 -10.63 0.38 12.75
N THR A 526 -9.64 -0.50 12.92
CA THR A 526 -9.51 -1.72 12.09
C THR A 526 -10.68 -2.68 12.27
N ALA A 527 -11.42 -2.62 13.37
CA ALA A 527 -12.56 -3.50 13.63
C ALA A 527 -13.60 -3.49 12.49
N ARG A 528 -13.99 -2.31 12.01
CA ARG A 528 -14.92 -2.18 10.87
C ARG A 528 -14.29 -2.67 9.56
N GLN A 529 -12.99 -2.48 9.40
CA GLN A 529 -12.26 -2.91 8.22
C GLN A 529 -12.20 -4.44 8.11
N TYR A 530 -12.03 -5.16 9.21
CA TYR A 530 -12.13 -6.63 9.21
C TYR A 530 -13.50 -7.13 8.75
N LEU A 531 -14.59 -6.44 9.12
CA LEU A 531 -15.93 -6.75 8.60
C LEU A 531 -16.02 -6.53 7.08
N TRP A 532 -15.42 -5.44 6.59
CA TRP A 532 -15.37 -5.17 5.14
C TRP A 532 -14.55 -6.22 4.39
N LEU A 533 -13.38 -6.61 4.93
CA LEU A 533 -12.54 -7.64 4.34
C LEU A 533 -13.29 -8.97 4.24
N ARG A 534 -14.00 -9.38 5.29
CA ARG A 534 -14.83 -10.60 5.28
C ARG A 534 -15.96 -10.52 4.25
N ALA A 535 -16.71 -9.42 4.24
CA ALA A 535 -17.80 -9.22 3.27
C ALA A 535 -17.33 -9.25 1.81
N ASN A 536 -16.05 -8.96 1.56
CA ASN A 536 -15.41 -8.99 0.24
C ASN A 536 -14.49 -10.19 0.03
N HIS A 537 -14.57 -11.21 0.89
CA HIS A 537 -13.85 -12.49 0.79
C HIS A 537 -12.31 -12.34 0.72
N TYR A 538 -11.76 -11.37 1.45
CA TYR A 538 -10.32 -11.27 1.67
C TYR A 538 -9.91 -12.16 2.84
N ASN A 539 -8.81 -12.91 2.66
CA ASN A 539 -8.09 -13.45 3.79
C ASN A 539 -7.27 -12.33 4.46
N PHE A 540 -7.02 -12.44 5.75
CA PHE A 540 -6.20 -11.49 6.49
C PHE A 540 -5.65 -12.17 7.75
N ARG A 541 -4.53 -11.66 8.24
CA ARG A 541 -3.95 -12.11 9.50
C ARG A 541 -4.80 -11.60 10.66
N ILE A 542 -5.23 -12.50 11.54
CA ILE A 542 -5.87 -12.13 12.81
C ILE A 542 -4.74 -11.69 13.77
N PRO A 543 -4.77 -10.44 14.27
CA PRO A 543 -3.79 -10.00 15.25
C PRO A 543 -3.85 -10.86 16.50
N PRO A 544 -2.72 -11.12 17.17
CA PRO A 544 -2.75 -11.76 18.48
C PRO A 544 -3.49 -10.88 19.51
N PRO A 545 -4.23 -11.49 20.46
CA PRO A 545 -4.90 -10.73 21.51
C PRO A 545 -3.94 -9.88 22.32
N SER A 546 -4.38 -8.71 22.72
CA SER A 546 -3.62 -7.77 23.55
C SER A 546 -4.01 -7.87 25.01
N PHE A 547 -3.03 -7.76 25.91
CA PHE A 547 -3.23 -7.72 27.35
C PHE A 547 -3.24 -6.28 27.86
N HIS A 548 -4.18 -5.99 28.75
CA HIS A 548 -4.28 -4.72 29.47
C HIS A 548 -4.47 -5.02 30.96
N PHE A 549 -4.08 -4.08 31.82
CA PHE A 549 -4.17 -4.23 33.27
C PHE A 549 -4.95 -3.07 33.84
N THR A 550 -5.77 -3.35 34.85
CA THR A 550 -6.29 -2.34 35.76
C THR A 550 -5.41 -2.28 37.00
N ASP A 551 -4.92 -1.08 37.29
CA ASP A 551 -4.17 -0.81 38.51
C ASP A 551 -5.13 -0.76 39.70
N ASN A 552 -5.02 -1.74 40.60
CA ASN A 552 -5.70 -1.74 41.87
C ASN A 552 -4.84 -1.13 43.00
N GLY A 553 -3.99 -0.13 42.66
CA GLY A 553 -3.13 0.57 43.60
C GLY A 553 -1.69 0.02 43.73
N GLY A 554 -1.28 -0.87 42.84
CA GLY A 554 0.08 -1.46 42.80
C GLY A 554 0.96 -0.86 41.72
N ARG A 555 2.28 -0.72 41.99
CA ARG A 555 3.27 -0.32 40.96
C ARG A 555 3.55 -1.51 40.06
N PHE A 556 3.36 -1.33 38.75
CA PHE A 556 3.73 -2.30 37.71
C PHE A 556 5.00 -1.84 37.01
N THR A 557 5.90 -2.78 36.69
CA THR A 557 6.91 -2.59 35.65
C THR A 557 6.55 -3.50 34.48
N THR A 558 6.59 -2.96 33.27
CA THR A 558 6.24 -3.70 32.06
C THR A 558 7.44 -3.74 31.13
N THR A 559 7.75 -4.92 30.58
CA THR A 559 8.68 -5.10 29.47
C THR A 559 7.91 -5.74 28.34
N ARG A 560 7.95 -5.12 27.17
CA ARG A 560 7.24 -5.59 25.99
C ARG A 560 8.23 -6.14 24.98
N ASP A 561 7.97 -7.34 24.47
CA ASP A 561 8.58 -7.88 23.28
C ASP A 561 7.55 -7.96 22.16
N PRO A 562 7.49 -6.96 21.26
CA PRO A 562 6.51 -6.91 20.19
C PRO A 562 6.69 -8.04 19.17
N SER A 563 7.93 -8.47 18.91
CA SER A 563 8.26 -9.50 17.92
C SER A 563 7.75 -10.89 18.31
N HIS A 564 7.65 -11.16 19.61
CA HIS A 564 7.15 -12.43 20.15
C HIS A 564 5.74 -12.32 20.75
N ASN A 565 5.04 -11.18 20.60
CA ASN A 565 3.76 -10.91 21.28
C ASN A 565 3.80 -11.22 22.78
N ALA A 566 4.93 -10.93 23.41
CA ALA A 566 5.14 -11.18 24.82
C ALA A 566 5.07 -9.88 25.62
N LEU A 567 4.47 -9.97 26.78
CA LEU A 567 4.41 -8.89 27.77
C LEU A 567 4.76 -9.48 29.12
N ASP A 568 5.79 -8.95 29.74
CA ASP A 568 6.20 -9.31 31.10
C ASP A 568 5.78 -8.19 32.04
N ILE A 569 5.08 -8.56 33.12
CA ILE A 569 4.74 -7.65 34.21
C ILE A 569 5.26 -8.15 35.54
N GLN A 570 5.77 -7.23 36.31
CA GLN A 570 6.06 -7.44 37.73
C GLN A 570 5.00 -6.69 38.55
N CYS A 571 4.25 -7.41 39.35
CA CYS A 571 3.18 -6.88 40.19
C CYS A 571 3.54 -7.03 41.67
N ALA A 572 3.36 -5.95 42.43
CA ALA A 572 3.60 -5.95 43.87
C ALA A 572 2.42 -6.50 44.69
N LEU A 573 1.29 -6.83 44.05
CA LEU A 573 0.08 -7.33 44.68
C LEU A 573 -0.05 -8.85 44.53
N PRO A 574 -0.79 -9.52 45.43
CA PRO A 574 -1.02 -10.97 45.36
C PRO A 574 -1.89 -11.41 44.19
N ALA A 575 -2.50 -10.46 43.45
CA ALA A 575 -3.31 -10.73 42.27
C ALA A 575 -3.23 -9.59 41.26
N ALA A 576 -3.25 -9.92 39.98
CA ALA A 576 -3.35 -8.97 38.87
C ALA A 576 -4.68 -9.19 38.13
N LEU A 577 -5.41 -8.10 37.84
CA LEU A 577 -6.61 -8.16 37.01
C LEU A 577 -6.19 -7.92 35.53
N VAL A 578 -6.33 -8.96 34.73
CA VAL A 578 -5.88 -9.01 33.34
C VAL A 578 -7.09 -8.92 32.41
N HIS A 579 -7.10 -7.93 31.55
CA HIS A 579 -8.03 -7.78 30.45
C HIS A 579 -7.38 -8.28 29.15
N ILE A 580 -8.13 -9.03 28.35
CA ILE A 580 -7.69 -9.52 27.05
C ILE A 580 -8.61 -8.97 25.96
N THR A 581 -8.06 -8.35 24.93
CA THR A 581 -8.82 -7.76 23.84
C THR A 581 -8.31 -8.22 22.48
N ASP A 582 -9.22 -8.30 21.49
CA ASP A 582 -8.92 -8.54 20.10
C ASP A 582 -9.73 -7.58 19.22
N PRO A 583 -9.13 -6.95 18.18
CA PRO A 583 -9.84 -6.01 17.34
C PRO A 583 -10.76 -6.67 16.31
N VAL A 584 -10.68 -8.00 16.11
CA VAL A 584 -11.46 -8.69 15.08
C VAL A 584 -12.88 -8.99 15.58
N PRO A 585 -13.93 -8.36 15.04
CA PRO A 585 -15.28 -8.56 15.49
C PRO A 585 -15.74 -10.02 15.35
N GLY A 586 -16.35 -10.55 16.44
CA GLY A 586 -16.85 -11.93 16.49
C GLY A 586 -15.77 -13.00 16.67
N ALA A 587 -14.50 -12.61 16.82
CA ALA A 587 -13.47 -13.55 17.28
C ALA A 587 -13.70 -13.92 18.74
N VAL A 588 -13.50 -15.19 19.07
CA VAL A 588 -13.60 -15.71 20.45
C VAL A 588 -12.19 -15.87 20.99
N ILE A 589 -11.92 -15.26 22.13
CA ILE A 589 -10.63 -15.36 22.80
C ILE A 589 -10.65 -16.58 23.72
N TYR A 590 -9.64 -17.45 23.58
CA TYR A 590 -9.36 -18.57 24.47
C TYR A 590 -8.04 -18.32 25.19
N TYR A 591 -7.94 -18.76 26.46
CA TYR A 591 -6.75 -18.56 27.26
C TYR A 591 -6.39 -19.75 28.15
N THR A 592 -5.15 -19.76 28.63
CA THR A 592 -4.63 -20.69 29.65
C THR A 592 -3.80 -19.93 30.69
N LEU A 593 -3.68 -20.48 31.90
CA LEU A 593 -2.86 -19.93 32.99
C LEU A 593 -1.61 -20.77 33.28
N ASN A 594 -1.42 -21.85 32.54
CA ASN A 594 -0.31 -22.81 32.71
C ASN A 594 0.77 -22.73 31.62
N GLY A 595 0.68 -21.69 30.76
CA GLY A 595 1.65 -21.49 29.68
C GLY A 595 1.47 -22.37 28.45
N LEU A 596 0.49 -23.28 28.41
CA LEU A 596 0.16 -24.06 27.22
C LEU A 596 -0.55 -23.16 26.19
N ILE A 597 -0.34 -23.45 24.91
CA ILE A 597 -1.02 -22.73 23.82
C ILE A 597 -2.53 -23.05 23.87
N PRO A 598 -3.40 -22.03 23.98
CA PRO A 598 -4.84 -22.25 24.01
C PRO A 598 -5.39 -22.78 22.68
N ASN A 599 -6.51 -23.48 22.77
CA ASN A 599 -7.30 -23.93 21.63
C ASN A 599 -8.81 -23.86 21.98
N ARG A 600 -9.69 -24.33 21.09
CA ARG A 600 -11.15 -24.28 21.31
C ARG A 600 -11.66 -25.04 22.55
N LYS A 601 -10.85 -25.92 23.15
CA LYS A 601 -11.16 -26.65 24.40
C LYS A 601 -10.65 -25.91 25.65
N SER A 602 -9.87 -24.83 25.47
CA SER A 602 -9.34 -24.02 26.57
C SER A 602 -10.43 -23.08 27.13
N MET A 603 -10.13 -22.42 28.23
CA MET A 603 -11.04 -21.46 28.86
C MET A 603 -11.37 -20.34 27.89
N ARG A 604 -12.68 -20.04 27.76
CA ARG A 604 -13.16 -18.91 26.95
C ARG A 604 -13.08 -17.63 27.78
N TYR A 605 -12.50 -16.59 27.24
CA TYR A 605 -12.47 -15.28 27.88
C TYR A 605 -13.84 -14.59 27.73
N ALA A 606 -14.43 -14.23 28.86
CA ALA A 606 -15.72 -13.53 28.94
C ALA A 606 -15.65 -12.26 29.81
N SER A 607 -14.74 -12.23 30.79
CA SER A 607 -14.55 -11.11 31.71
C SER A 607 -13.08 -11.05 32.16
N PRO A 608 -12.65 -9.94 32.76
CA PRO A 608 -11.29 -9.82 33.29
C PRO A 608 -10.89 -10.98 34.19
N ILE A 609 -9.67 -11.45 34.03
CA ILE A 609 -9.13 -12.61 34.75
C ILE A 609 -8.35 -12.12 35.95
N GLN A 610 -8.72 -12.60 37.14
CA GLN A 610 -7.89 -12.41 38.31
C GLN A 610 -6.76 -13.46 38.32
N VAL A 611 -5.54 -13.03 38.00
CA VAL A 611 -4.36 -13.90 38.05
C VAL A 611 -3.83 -13.89 39.48
N GLN A 612 -4.06 -15.01 40.20
CA GLN A 612 -3.54 -15.22 41.54
C GLN A 612 -2.31 -16.11 41.47
N GLY A 613 -1.33 -15.87 42.32
CA GLY A 613 -0.12 -16.68 42.36
C GLY A 613 0.57 -16.62 43.72
N VAL A 614 1.53 -17.51 43.90
CA VAL A 614 2.38 -17.54 45.10
C VAL A 614 3.49 -16.49 44.93
N PRO A 615 3.74 -15.61 45.90
CA PRO A 615 4.84 -14.64 45.84
C PRO A 615 6.16 -15.32 45.54
N GLY A 616 6.88 -14.80 44.52
CA GLY A 616 8.12 -15.36 44.02
C GLY A 616 7.96 -16.41 42.90
N LYS A 617 6.71 -16.79 42.55
CA LYS A 617 6.43 -17.63 41.36
C LYS A 617 5.82 -16.80 40.22
N SER A 618 6.05 -17.23 39.00
CA SER A 618 5.47 -16.61 37.80
C SER A 618 4.26 -17.40 37.30
N VAL A 619 3.22 -16.69 36.86
CA VAL A 619 2.10 -17.27 36.11
C VAL A 619 2.22 -16.88 34.66
N VAL A 620 2.16 -17.84 33.75
CA VAL A 620 2.18 -17.61 32.31
C VAL A 620 0.78 -17.70 31.76
N VAL A 621 0.22 -16.55 31.38
CA VAL A 621 -1.04 -16.48 30.65
C VAL A 621 -0.76 -16.52 29.16
N ARG A 622 -1.42 -17.42 28.44
CA ARG A 622 -1.44 -17.40 26.97
C ARG A 622 -2.85 -17.19 26.46
N SER A 623 -2.98 -16.50 25.34
CA SER A 623 -4.28 -16.31 24.69
C SER A 623 -4.16 -16.42 23.17
N VAL A 624 -5.24 -16.87 22.52
CA VAL A 624 -5.44 -16.87 21.07
C VAL A 624 -6.84 -16.34 20.77
N ALA A 625 -6.99 -15.65 19.64
CA ALA A 625 -8.28 -15.30 19.07
C ALA A 625 -8.61 -16.28 17.94
N ILE A 626 -9.83 -16.83 17.94
CA ILE A 626 -10.30 -17.71 16.87
C ILE A 626 -11.56 -17.09 16.28
N ASP A 627 -11.57 -16.84 14.98
CA ASP A 627 -12.71 -16.24 14.32
C ASP A 627 -13.83 -17.24 14.01
N THR A 628 -14.93 -16.74 13.49
CA THR A 628 -16.10 -17.54 13.13
C THR A 628 -15.85 -18.54 12.00
N PHE A 629 -14.78 -18.36 11.22
CA PHE A 629 -14.36 -19.29 10.15
C PHE A 629 -13.34 -20.33 10.62
N GLY A 630 -12.93 -20.24 11.90
CA GLY A 630 -11.97 -21.16 12.49
C GLY A 630 -10.51 -20.79 12.31
N GLN A 631 -10.22 -19.63 11.72
CA GLN A 631 -8.87 -19.10 11.64
C GLN A 631 -8.41 -18.65 13.02
N SER A 632 -7.20 -19.06 13.43
CA SER A 632 -6.61 -18.70 14.72
C SER A 632 -5.53 -17.62 14.54
N SER A 633 -5.46 -16.72 15.51
CA SER A 633 -4.29 -15.84 15.65
C SER A 633 -3.08 -16.64 16.13
N ALA A 634 -1.87 -16.04 15.99
CA ALA A 634 -0.73 -16.44 16.79
C ALA A 634 -1.04 -16.26 18.29
N PRO A 635 -0.43 -17.06 19.20
CA PRO A 635 -0.65 -16.89 20.63
C PRO A 635 0.06 -15.64 21.15
N SER A 636 -0.62 -14.92 22.05
CA SER A 636 0.01 -13.92 22.91
C SER A 636 0.47 -14.56 24.22
N LYS A 637 1.54 -14.03 24.78
CA LYS A 637 2.09 -14.47 26.07
C LYS A 637 2.16 -13.30 27.03
N LEU A 638 1.72 -13.55 28.27
CA LEU A 638 1.87 -12.66 29.39
C LEU A 638 2.54 -13.42 30.54
N LEU A 639 3.66 -12.90 31.02
CA LEU A 639 4.31 -13.38 32.23
C LEU A 639 3.95 -12.45 33.39
N VAL A 640 3.24 -12.97 34.39
CA VAL A 640 2.89 -12.26 35.62
C VAL A 640 3.82 -12.73 36.73
N GLN A 641 4.71 -11.86 37.19
CA GLN A 641 5.58 -12.11 38.35
C GLN A 641 5.03 -11.38 39.57
N LEU A 642 4.63 -12.14 40.57
CA LEU A 642 4.15 -11.60 41.84
C LEU A 642 5.32 -11.43 42.80
N LYS A 643 5.63 -10.18 43.17
CA LYS A 643 6.70 -9.91 44.15
C LYS A 643 6.21 -10.20 45.57
N ARG A 644 7.12 -10.70 46.42
CA ARG A 644 6.89 -10.66 47.88
C ARG A 644 6.81 -9.19 48.29
N GLN A 645 5.79 -8.83 49.09
CA GLN A 645 5.86 -7.54 49.79
C GLN A 645 7.11 -7.57 50.70
N PRO A 646 7.90 -6.49 50.72
CA PRO A 646 9.02 -6.40 51.63
C PRO A 646 8.60 -6.50 53.09
#